data_056f3ab85d97ce58ff9aa09eb265fe5b
#
_entry.id   056f3ab85d97ce58ff9aa09eb265fe5b
#
_cell.length_a   1.000
_cell.length_b   1.000
_cell.length_c   1.000
_cell.angle_alpha   90.00
_cell.angle_beta   90.00
_cell.angle_gamma   90.00
#
_symmetry.space_group_name_H-M   'P 1'
#
loop_
_entity.id
_entity.type
_entity.pdbx_description
1 polymer ?
#
loop_
_entity_poly.entity_id
_entity_poly.type
_entity_poly.pdbx_seq_one_letter_code
_entity_poly.pdbx_strand_id
1 'polypeptide(L)'
;MVRLSQNKVIDVGASRRMRKLLKPKWLFLFFWGIVVFASILILPNITTFVNEQTAMPQDATTSPKYQQQWGHGLTNSQSLTLVFNNSNGKLSKQQRQQISTTLAKLNRRADDYGINQLRTPTGMTNDRHLLRSNDGSTELALVAVQTSRADLSVIANQLNNAIAIADLNTSVTSTDLIYQQHVQQQRRNLLISMLVGSLLSLIILGLIFRSLLVPLLNLLCQMVTLITTISFITNARLAWHWPLTANALSLAGLISLILTSLLTWHFMYAYWQSSATTAPTTVSLKILTLQYRQWALVFIPLILITITLHWTAFISLAAAWAITVALGITLLAVPPLNYAFTAWLGDNLFWPGTTAWPTRPRNLWGQLSKFGYWQPALGSLAVALLLLPGLILANGQFADDNLRPWRQNQLSNAELGQQLVQAHFGTGATAPITITLRAPQNLTQQQSLQTIDHLTTKLRAVPNVAQVISVTQPTGQPLSNFYVNQQLATINIDLAGKLTSMAKLKSQLTTDQQSLEQAATSRHTKSVDQLSDRINDLAELNDQVQRQLQAIDTTLTTSAEAEPDLTKVNQQVTELDHLTDRMTTALNHVVTAQTTVATEAGHVDQRVHHVNQSLKQTVQPLTTLLASLKNTKTYLHDLAASQVGRSFYLPANAATNQAYQNSLFTNISSDLSMTQLTVALKSAPASAASRRTLQRLQAVTHDSLLATPLAHAKILTTGVTQQQHYQHTLIATHALRWLTLGLIIGIVVLWFGLRSLTFSLLMTACLTGVTLTSWGWTQLILTRWLQTGPLSSSVLLGSLMLLTLHWLMITTATGYCQSWLRHLEPAHLQQHFYTSGRFVCPVTMIELTYLLPLLLTTAPTLKGLALMSLIGITISNLIVPLGFSGWTRWANEPPAIATLWQHFRPSSTNR
;
A
#
# COMPACT_ATOMS: atom_id res chain seq x y z
N MET A 1 59.10 -28.13 -16.82
CA MET A 1 58.93 -28.02 -18.32
C MET A 1 58.07 -29.16 -18.80
N VAL A 2 56.76 -28.97 -18.87
CA VAL A 2 55.89 -29.92 -19.58
C VAL A 2 55.25 -29.10 -20.70
N ARG A 3 55.68 -29.38 -21.90
CA ARG A 3 55.06 -28.90 -23.14
C ARG A 3 53.62 -29.47 -23.19
N LEU A 4 52.63 -28.63 -22.91
CA LEU A 4 51.25 -28.94 -23.26
C LEU A 4 51.22 -29.13 -24.78
N SER A 5 50.98 -30.37 -25.24
CA SER A 5 50.79 -30.71 -26.62
C SER A 5 49.70 -29.77 -27.20
N GLN A 6 50.19 -28.84 -28.00
CA GLN A 6 49.32 -28.10 -28.88
C GLN A 6 48.82 -29.10 -29.94
N ASN A 7 47.63 -29.62 -29.75
CA ASN A 7 46.91 -30.03 -30.96
C ASN A 7 45.44 -30.26 -30.72
N LYS A 8 44.68 -29.51 -31.50
CA LYS A 8 43.24 -29.44 -31.67
C LYS A 8 42.49 -28.52 -30.69
N VAL A 9 42.93 -27.26 -30.64
CA VAL A 9 41.94 -26.20 -30.52
C VAL A 9 41.05 -26.28 -31.74
N ILE A 10 39.80 -26.69 -31.57
CA ILE A 10 38.76 -26.60 -32.58
C ILE A 10 38.79 -25.15 -33.10
N ASP A 11 39.20 -25.00 -34.36
CA ASP A 11 39.14 -23.76 -35.10
C ASP A 11 37.64 -23.44 -35.30
N VAL A 12 37.03 -22.90 -34.27
CA VAL A 12 35.71 -22.32 -34.38
C VAL A 12 35.90 -21.02 -35.15
N GLY A 13 35.77 -21.16 -36.46
CA GLY A 13 35.92 -20.10 -37.42
C GLY A 13 35.07 -18.88 -37.02
N ALA A 14 35.68 -17.96 -36.28
CA ALA A 14 35.19 -16.63 -36.21
C ALA A 14 35.04 -16.14 -37.65
N SER A 15 33.81 -15.97 -38.11
CA SER A 15 33.53 -15.67 -39.52
C SER A 15 34.46 -14.53 -39.98
N ARG A 16 35.03 -14.66 -41.19
CA ARG A 16 35.92 -13.64 -41.78
C ARG A 16 35.34 -12.23 -41.72
N ARG A 17 34.01 -12.09 -41.64
CA ARG A 17 33.31 -10.81 -41.45
C ARG A 17 33.52 -10.20 -40.04
N MET A 18 33.53 -10.99 -38.98
CA MET A 18 33.75 -10.54 -37.61
C MET A 18 35.21 -10.08 -37.39
N ARG A 19 36.18 -10.76 -38.00
CA ARG A 19 37.61 -10.35 -38.01
C ARG A 19 37.84 -8.99 -38.72
N LYS A 20 37.05 -8.61 -39.73
CA LYS A 20 37.16 -7.32 -40.41
C LYS A 20 36.56 -6.16 -39.59
N LEU A 21 35.47 -6.37 -38.90
CA LEU A 21 34.80 -5.35 -38.07
C LEU A 21 35.58 -5.01 -36.80
N LEU A 22 36.35 -5.94 -36.24
CA LEU A 22 37.05 -5.77 -34.95
C LEU A 22 38.51 -5.24 -35.09
N LYS A 23 39.01 -5.06 -36.30
CA LYS A 23 40.36 -4.57 -36.54
C LYS A 23 40.68 -3.11 -36.07
N PRO A 24 39.77 -2.12 -36.06
CA PRO A 24 40.13 -0.81 -35.55
C PRO A 24 39.77 -0.64 -34.08
N LYS A 25 40.72 -0.97 -33.22
CA LYS A 25 40.61 -0.78 -31.76
C LYS A 25 40.16 0.66 -31.33
N TRP A 26 40.56 1.64 -32.09
CA TRP A 26 40.22 3.05 -31.89
C TRP A 26 38.75 3.35 -32.21
N LEU A 27 38.12 2.60 -33.12
CA LEU A 27 36.73 2.79 -33.51
C LEU A 27 35.78 2.44 -32.34
N PHE A 28 36.08 1.43 -31.57
CA PHE A 28 35.29 1.07 -30.37
C PHE A 28 35.43 2.12 -29.27
N LEU A 29 36.63 2.63 -29.00
CA LEU A 29 36.82 3.67 -27.99
C LEU A 29 36.10 4.96 -28.39
N PHE A 30 36.23 5.33 -29.68
CA PHE A 30 35.56 6.51 -30.20
C PHE A 30 34.04 6.36 -30.19
N PHE A 31 33.53 5.21 -30.62
CA PHE A 31 32.11 4.92 -30.59
C PHE A 31 31.51 5.03 -29.16
N TRP A 32 32.14 4.37 -28.18
CA TRP A 32 31.67 4.47 -26.80
C TRP A 32 31.89 5.86 -26.20
N GLY A 33 32.92 6.57 -26.61
CA GLY A 33 33.10 7.97 -26.25
C GLY A 33 31.95 8.84 -26.74
N ILE A 34 31.53 8.69 -28.01
CA ILE A 34 30.35 9.37 -28.56
C ILE A 34 29.08 8.98 -27.84
N VAL A 35 28.88 7.68 -27.60
CA VAL A 35 27.68 7.19 -26.89
C VAL A 35 27.58 7.77 -25.48
N VAL A 36 28.68 7.82 -24.73
CA VAL A 36 28.71 8.44 -23.39
C VAL A 36 28.46 9.94 -23.46
N PHE A 37 29.11 10.62 -24.37
CA PHE A 37 28.93 12.05 -24.57
C PHE A 37 27.49 12.40 -24.94
N ALA A 38 26.89 11.66 -25.88
CA ALA A 38 25.50 11.81 -26.23
C ALA A 38 24.60 11.48 -25.04
N SER A 39 24.90 10.42 -24.28
CA SER A 39 24.17 10.05 -23.08
C SER A 39 24.17 11.13 -22.00
N ILE A 40 25.28 11.85 -21.83
CA ILE A 40 25.37 12.98 -20.89
C ILE A 40 24.55 14.18 -21.39
N LEU A 41 24.63 14.48 -22.68
CA LEU A 41 23.90 15.63 -23.27
C LEU A 41 22.38 15.46 -23.22
N ILE A 42 21.91 14.22 -23.42
CA ILE A 42 20.47 13.90 -23.45
C ILE A 42 19.94 13.53 -22.05
N LEU A 43 20.80 13.44 -21.03
CA LEU A 43 20.41 13.01 -19.70
C LEU A 43 19.42 14.02 -19.09
N PRO A 44 18.16 13.64 -18.85
CA PRO A 44 17.19 14.53 -18.24
C PRO A 44 17.50 14.74 -16.75
N ASN A 45 16.89 15.75 -16.15
CA ASN A 45 17.06 16.01 -14.72
C ASN A 45 16.51 14.83 -13.91
N ILE A 46 17.41 13.99 -13.37
CA ILE A 46 17.06 12.74 -12.66
C ILE A 46 16.24 13.03 -11.41
N THR A 47 16.45 14.19 -10.75
CA THR A 47 15.77 14.52 -9.51
C THR A 47 14.27 14.71 -9.69
N THR A 48 13.85 15.33 -10.79
CA THR A 48 12.40 15.49 -11.10
C THR A 48 11.71 14.15 -11.33
N PHE A 49 12.34 13.25 -12.09
CA PHE A 49 11.79 11.91 -12.33
C PHE A 49 11.68 11.05 -11.10
N VAL A 50 12.64 11.16 -10.21
CA VAL A 50 12.68 10.36 -8.99
C VAL A 50 11.64 10.85 -8.00
N ASN A 51 11.40 12.16 -7.94
CA ASN A 51 10.45 12.75 -7.03
C ASN A 51 8.99 12.51 -7.45
N GLU A 52 8.70 12.53 -8.75
CA GLU A 52 7.36 12.20 -9.27
C GLU A 52 6.92 10.75 -8.97
N GLN A 53 7.85 9.84 -8.66
CA GLN A 53 7.59 8.41 -8.54
C GLN A 53 7.78 7.83 -7.14
N THR A 54 8.09 8.67 -6.17
CA THR A 54 8.11 8.26 -4.76
C THR A 54 6.72 8.12 -4.15
N ALA A 55 5.66 8.46 -4.91
CA ALA A 55 4.30 8.13 -4.51
C ALA A 55 4.14 6.61 -4.43
N MET A 56 3.41 6.14 -3.42
CA MET A 56 3.01 4.73 -3.28
C MET A 56 2.50 4.19 -4.62
N PRO A 57 2.73 2.90 -4.96
CA PRO A 57 2.13 2.30 -6.15
C PRO A 57 0.66 2.67 -6.19
N GLN A 58 0.27 3.40 -7.25
CA GLN A 58 -1.00 4.10 -7.27
C GLN A 58 -2.16 3.12 -7.06
N ASP A 59 -2.80 3.23 -5.90
CA ASP A 59 -4.17 2.83 -5.78
C ASP A 59 -4.96 3.54 -6.88
N ALA A 60 -5.93 2.86 -7.46
CA ALA A 60 -6.75 3.47 -8.53
C ALA A 60 -7.36 4.82 -8.11
N THR A 61 -7.53 5.05 -6.80
CA THR A 61 -8.03 6.30 -6.20
C THR A 61 -7.01 7.45 -6.20
N THR A 62 -5.71 7.15 -6.26
CA THR A 62 -4.65 8.17 -6.33
C THR A 62 -4.28 8.53 -7.78
N SER A 63 -4.85 7.84 -8.76
CA SER A 63 -4.60 8.15 -10.16
C SER A 63 -5.11 9.56 -10.50
N PRO A 64 -4.36 10.37 -11.29
CA PRO A 64 -4.79 11.71 -11.67
C PRO A 64 -6.19 11.73 -12.33
N LYS A 65 -6.50 10.67 -13.07
CA LYS A 65 -7.79 10.48 -13.74
C LYS A 65 -8.94 10.30 -12.74
N TYR A 66 -8.72 9.56 -11.66
CA TYR A 66 -9.70 9.40 -10.59
C TYR A 66 -9.86 10.69 -9.78
N GLN A 67 -8.74 11.34 -9.42
CA GLN A 67 -8.78 12.61 -8.68
C GLN A 67 -9.47 13.73 -9.49
N GLN A 68 -9.25 13.77 -10.81
CA GLN A 68 -9.97 14.69 -11.69
C GLN A 68 -11.48 14.41 -11.72
N GLN A 69 -11.88 13.14 -11.75
CA GLN A 69 -13.28 12.73 -11.68
C GLN A 69 -13.89 12.97 -10.30
N TRP A 70 -13.11 12.83 -9.23
CA TRP A 70 -13.58 13.14 -7.88
C TRP A 70 -13.90 14.62 -7.72
N GLY A 71 -13.10 15.49 -8.34
CA GLY A 71 -13.29 16.95 -8.29
C GLY A 71 -12.85 17.57 -6.95
N HIS A 72 -13.57 18.59 -6.51
CA HIS A 72 -13.34 19.34 -5.25
C HIS A 72 -11.95 19.99 -5.12
N GLY A 73 -11.23 20.20 -6.23
CA GLY A 73 -9.91 20.86 -6.23
C GLY A 73 -8.80 20.05 -5.56
N LEU A 74 -9.02 18.76 -5.27
CA LEU A 74 -8.05 17.87 -4.61
C LEU A 74 -7.06 17.22 -5.58
N THR A 75 -7.01 17.64 -6.82
CA THR A 75 -6.00 17.21 -7.80
C THR A 75 -4.60 17.45 -7.25
N ASN A 76 -3.77 16.41 -7.20
CA ASN A 76 -2.42 16.42 -6.64
C ASN A 76 -2.32 16.76 -5.13
N SER A 77 -3.38 16.53 -4.36
CA SER A 77 -3.33 16.67 -2.91
C SER A 77 -3.07 15.33 -2.22
N GLN A 78 -2.27 15.36 -1.16
CA GLN A 78 -2.00 14.23 -0.28
C GLN A 78 -2.40 14.57 1.16
N SER A 79 -2.89 13.57 1.89
CA SER A 79 -3.31 13.75 3.28
C SER A 79 -2.17 13.48 4.25
N LEU A 80 -1.96 14.40 5.20
CA LEU A 80 -1.07 14.27 6.33
C LEU A 80 -1.88 14.27 7.62
N THR A 81 -1.42 13.54 8.62
CA THR A 81 -1.98 13.54 9.97
C THR A 81 -1.01 14.24 10.92
N LEU A 82 -1.48 15.31 11.55
CA LEU A 82 -0.78 15.98 12.64
C LEU A 82 -1.14 15.28 13.93
N VAL A 83 -0.16 14.91 14.71
CA VAL A 83 -0.33 14.15 15.96
C VAL A 83 0.16 15.03 17.12
N PHE A 84 -0.67 15.16 18.15
CA PHE A 84 -0.35 15.85 19.39
C PHE A 84 -0.59 14.88 20.54
N ASN A 85 0.50 14.46 21.20
CA ASN A 85 0.44 13.47 22.26
C ASN A 85 1.07 14.00 23.56
N ASN A 86 0.41 13.75 24.68
CA ASN A 86 0.97 13.93 26.02
C ASN A 86 1.41 12.57 26.57
N SER A 87 2.71 12.35 26.67
CA SER A 87 3.28 11.09 27.23
C SER A 87 2.95 10.87 28.70
N ASN A 88 2.59 11.93 29.43
CA ASN A 88 2.32 11.89 30.86
C ASN A 88 0.84 11.62 31.20
N GLY A 89 -0.01 11.37 30.22
CA GLY A 89 -1.42 11.05 30.42
C GLY A 89 -2.39 11.96 29.63
N LYS A 90 -3.55 12.26 30.20
CA LYS A 90 -4.58 13.03 29.51
C LYS A 90 -4.14 14.47 29.21
N LEU A 91 -4.47 14.96 28.02
CA LEU A 91 -4.26 16.35 27.63
C LEU A 91 -5.03 17.29 28.57
N SER A 92 -4.35 18.27 29.15
CA SER A 92 -4.95 19.31 29.99
C SER A 92 -5.77 20.29 29.13
N LYS A 93 -6.64 21.08 29.81
CA LYS A 93 -7.40 22.14 29.11
C LYS A 93 -6.47 23.16 28.45
N GLN A 94 -5.37 23.51 29.10
CA GLN A 94 -4.38 24.46 28.61
C GLN A 94 -3.66 23.91 27.34
N GLN A 95 -3.21 22.64 27.37
CA GLN A 95 -2.59 21.98 26.21
C GLN A 95 -3.55 21.92 25.01
N ARG A 96 -4.82 21.61 25.23
CA ARG A 96 -5.84 21.61 24.16
C ARG A 96 -6.06 23.02 23.58
N GLN A 97 -6.01 24.07 24.43
CA GLN A 97 -6.10 25.42 23.93
C GLN A 97 -4.87 25.82 23.13
N GLN A 98 -3.68 25.40 23.52
CA GLN A 98 -2.45 25.58 22.75
C GLN A 98 -2.53 24.87 21.39
N ILE A 99 -3.01 23.62 21.34
CA ILE A 99 -3.24 22.87 20.10
C ILE A 99 -4.20 23.64 19.20
N SER A 100 -5.35 24.06 19.73
CA SER A 100 -6.35 24.81 18.96
C SER A 100 -5.81 26.12 18.41
N THR A 101 -5.03 26.86 19.20
CA THR A 101 -4.39 28.11 18.78
C THR A 101 -3.34 27.88 17.69
N THR A 102 -2.55 26.80 17.82
CA THR A 102 -1.54 26.42 16.82
C THR A 102 -2.20 26.03 15.51
N LEU A 103 -3.26 25.22 15.55
CA LEU A 103 -4.04 24.83 14.37
C LEU A 103 -4.74 26.03 13.72
N ALA A 104 -5.25 26.98 14.50
CA ALA A 104 -5.81 28.22 13.98
C ALA A 104 -4.78 29.11 13.30
N LYS A 105 -3.55 29.21 13.85
CA LYS A 105 -2.41 29.90 13.20
C LYS A 105 -2.02 29.21 11.89
N LEU A 106 -1.99 27.88 11.90
CA LEU A 106 -1.69 27.09 10.71
C LEU A 106 -2.73 27.31 9.61
N ASN A 107 -4.02 27.35 9.98
CA ASN A 107 -5.11 27.58 9.03
C ASN A 107 -5.06 29.00 8.42
N ARG A 108 -4.63 30.01 9.17
CA ARG A 108 -4.44 31.38 8.63
C ARG A 108 -3.30 31.46 7.62
N ARG A 109 -2.31 30.58 7.70
CA ARG A 109 -1.17 30.47 6.80
C ARG A 109 -1.26 29.25 5.89
N ALA A 110 -2.47 28.82 5.58
CA ALA A 110 -2.71 27.62 4.79
C ALA A 110 -1.99 27.67 3.43
N ASP A 111 -2.02 28.84 2.78
CA ASP A 111 -1.39 29.05 1.48
C ASP A 111 0.14 28.93 1.54
N ASP A 112 0.79 29.35 2.63
CA ASP A 112 2.25 29.29 2.79
C ASP A 112 2.73 27.83 2.80
N TYR A 113 1.93 26.92 3.35
CA TYR A 113 2.21 25.49 3.47
C TYR A 113 1.57 24.65 2.37
N GLY A 114 0.83 25.25 1.44
CA GLY A 114 0.09 24.56 0.40
C GLY A 114 -1.06 23.69 0.96
N ILE A 115 -1.69 24.12 2.05
CA ILE A 115 -2.79 23.41 2.70
C ILE A 115 -4.09 23.74 1.96
N ASN A 116 -4.72 22.73 1.37
CA ASN A 116 -6.03 22.85 0.74
C ASN A 116 -7.18 22.68 1.74
N GLN A 117 -7.00 21.82 2.73
CA GLN A 117 -8.00 21.53 3.74
C GLN A 117 -7.35 21.18 5.08
N LEU A 118 -7.89 21.73 6.17
CA LEU A 118 -7.50 21.42 7.54
C LEU A 118 -8.72 21.00 8.34
N ARG A 119 -8.72 19.77 8.87
CA ARG A 119 -9.75 19.26 9.79
C ARG A 119 -9.18 19.18 11.19
N THR A 120 -9.84 19.86 12.12
CA THR A 120 -9.40 19.99 13.51
C THR A 120 -10.42 19.41 14.48
N PRO A 121 -10.00 18.97 15.68
CA PRO A 121 -10.92 18.45 16.71
C PRO A 121 -11.92 19.49 17.22
N THR A 122 -11.62 20.79 17.05
CA THR A 122 -12.45 21.91 17.52
C THR A 122 -13.44 22.44 16.50
N GLY A 123 -13.23 22.13 15.22
CA GLY A 123 -14.05 22.66 14.12
C GLY A 123 -15.39 21.97 13.92
N MET A 124 -15.62 20.81 14.52
CA MET A 124 -16.83 20.01 14.38
C MET A 124 -17.23 19.39 15.73
N THR A 125 -18.40 19.73 16.21
CA THR A 125 -18.93 19.21 17.47
C THR A 125 -19.09 17.70 17.51
N ASN A 126 -19.26 17.07 16.37
CA ASN A 126 -19.44 15.63 16.24
C ASN A 126 -18.15 14.84 15.94
N ASP A 127 -17.07 15.47 15.45
CA ASP A 127 -15.82 14.78 15.06
C ASP A 127 -14.83 14.58 16.22
N ARG A 128 -15.16 15.05 17.40
CA ARG A 128 -14.28 14.95 18.58
C ARG A 128 -13.84 13.52 18.89
N HIS A 129 -14.70 12.54 18.65
CA HIS A 129 -14.41 11.13 18.91
C HIS A 129 -13.49 10.50 17.87
N LEU A 130 -13.40 11.06 16.66
CA LEU A 130 -12.53 10.55 15.59
C LEU A 130 -11.10 11.06 15.72
N LEU A 131 -10.96 12.31 16.15
CA LEU A 131 -9.67 13.01 16.21
C LEU A 131 -9.10 13.06 17.63
N ARG A 132 -9.78 12.48 18.60
CA ARG A 132 -9.31 12.36 19.98
C ARG A 132 -9.30 10.90 20.41
N SER A 133 -8.21 10.48 21.02
CA SER A 133 -8.09 9.12 21.56
C SER A 133 -9.04 8.89 22.74
N ASN A 134 -9.46 7.63 22.93
CA ASN A 134 -10.38 7.26 24.02
C ASN A 134 -9.80 7.53 25.40
N ASP A 135 -8.47 7.42 25.55
CA ASP A 135 -7.74 7.73 26.79
C ASP A 135 -7.54 9.23 27.01
N GLY A 136 -7.82 10.06 26.00
CA GLY A 136 -7.70 11.50 26.02
C GLY A 136 -6.25 12.04 26.02
N SER A 137 -5.26 11.19 25.75
CA SER A 137 -3.83 11.55 25.72
C SER A 137 -3.38 12.09 24.37
N THR A 138 -4.11 11.79 23.30
CA THR A 138 -3.70 12.11 21.92
C THR A 138 -4.82 12.80 21.17
N GLU A 139 -4.49 13.90 20.48
CA GLU A 139 -5.36 14.58 19.51
C GLU A 139 -4.71 14.56 18.11
N LEU A 140 -5.54 14.40 17.08
CA LEU A 140 -5.15 14.39 15.67
C LEU A 140 -5.75 15.58 14.95
N ALA A 141 -5.06 16.07 13.91
CA ALA A 141 -5.65 16.92 12.89
C ALA A 141 -5.28 16.39 11.51
N LEU A 142 -6.22 16.42 10.57
CA LEU A 142 -6.00 15.94 9.21
C LEU A 142 -5.79 17.14 8.28
N VAL A 143 -4.73 17.08 7.49
CA VAL A 143 -4.33 18.14 6.56
C VAL A 143 -4.21 17.57 5.15
N ALA A 144 -4.90 18.18 4.19
CA ALA A 144 -4.67 17.89 2.78
C ALA A 144 -3.72 18.95 2.20
N VAL A 145 -2.56 18.52 1.71
CA VAL A 145 -1.52 19.41 1.17
C VAL A 145 -1.32 19.19 -0.32
N GLN A 146 -1.03 20.25 -1.04
CA GLN A 146 -0.80 20.26 -2.46
C GLN A 146 0.67 19.92 -2.78
N THR A 147 0.92 18.76 -3.39
CA THR A 147 2.27 18.26 -3.70
C THR A 147 2.87 18.87 -4.98
N SER A 148 2.11 19.69 -5.70
CA SER A 148 2.62 20.41 -6.88
C SER A 148 3.61 21.54 -6.55
N ARG A 149 3.61 22.04 -5.30
CA ARG A 149 4.49 23.13 -4.87
C ARG A 149 5.83 22.68 -4.30
N ALA A 150 5.86 21.57 -3.57
CA ALA A 150 7.08 21.02 -2.97
C ALA A 150 6.90 19.53 -2.66
N ASP A 151 8.01 18.83 -2.45
CA ASP A 151 7.99 17.44 -1.99
C ASP A 151 7.27 17.28 -0.65
N LEU A 152 6.52 16.19 -0.49
CA LEU A 152 5.77 15.91 0.73
C LEU A 152 6.67 15.91 1.98
N SER A 153 7.91 15.44 1.86
CA SER A 153 8.89 15.43 2.95
C SER A 153 9.31 16.84 3.38
N VAL A 154 9.41 17.78 2.45
CA VAL A 154 9.73 19.19 2.73
C VAL A 154 8.55 19.85 3.44
N ILE A 155 7.34 19.67 2.90
CA ILE A 155 6.10 20.19 3.51
C ILE A 155 5.91 19.60 4.92
N ALA A 156 6.12 18.30 5.09
CA ALA A 156 5.99 17.64 6.38
C ALA A 156 6.98 18.17 7.42
N ASN A 157 8.23 18.47 7.02
CA ASN A 157 9.23 19.08 7.91
C ASN A 157 8.84 20.51 8.30
N GLN A 158 8.35 21.32 7.35
CA GLN A 158 7.85 22.66 7.63
C GLN A 158 6.65 22.63 8.59
N LEU A 159 5.70 21.72 8.35
CA LEU A 159 4.55 21.51 9.22
C LEU A 159 4.98 21.04 10.61
N ASN A 160 5.93 20.12 10.71
CA ASN A 160 6.43 19.62 12.00
C ASN A 160 7.04 20.74 12.86
N ASN A 161 7.76 21.67 12.24
CA ASN A 161 8.28 22.85 12.91
C ASN A 161 7.16 23.84 13.31
N ALA A 162 6.13 23.97 12.47
CA ALA A 162 5.01 24.88 12.71
C ALA A 162 4.07 24.40 13.83
N ILE A 163 3.95 23.07 14.03
CA ILE A 163 3.09 22.48 15.07
C ILE A 163 3.81 22.19 16.38
N ALA A 164 5.12 22.47 16.48
CA ALA A 164 5.89 22.20 17.69
C ALA A 164 5.31 22.98 18.89
N ILE A 165 4.93 22.25 19.95
CA ILE A 165 4.44 22.79 21.21
C ILE A 165 5.34 22.24 22.31
N ALA A 166 5.83 23.13 23.19
CA ALA A 166 6.57 22.71 24.37
C ALA A 166 5.70 21.76 25.23
N ASP A 167 6.28 20.74 25.81
CA ASP A 167 5.65 19.73 26.66
C ASP A 167 4.67 18.78 25.95
N LEU A 168 4.62 18.77 24.61
CA LEU A 168 3.86 17.80 23.83
C LEU A 168 4.75 17.12 22.79
N ASN A 169 4.56 15.83 22.62
CA ASN A 169 5.12 15.11 21.47
C ASN A 169 4.29 15.44 20.24
N THR A 170 4.87 16.24 19.34
CA THR A 170 4.24 16.61 18.08
C THR A 170 4.92 15.93 16.92
N SER A 171 4.14 15.40 15.99
CA SER A 171 4.67 14.75 14.79
C SER A 171 3.71 14.86 13.62
N VAL A 172 4.28 14.84 12.42
CA VAL A 172 3.53 14.79 11.16
C VAL A 172 3.74 13.43 10.55
N THR A 173 2.65 12.71 10.28
CA THR A 173 2.70 11.35 9.74
C THR A 173 1.70 11.13 8.61
N SER A 174 2.04 10.27 7.69
CA SER A 174 1.13 9.59 6.76
C SER A 174 1.82 8.37 6.20
N THR A 175 1.05 7.44 5.66
CA THR A 175 1.59 6.24 5.01
C THR A 175 2.48 6.62 3.81
N ASP A 176 2.04 7.61 3.02
CA ASP A 176 2.78 8.11 1.85
C ASP A 176 4.10 8.78 2.24
N LEU A 177 4.09 9.58 3.31
CA LEU A 177 5.29 10.25 3.82
C LEU A 177 6.34 9.23 4.29
N ILE A 178 5.92 8.23 5.07
CA ILE A 178 6.80 7.16 5.55
C ILE A 178 7.36 6.38 4.37
N TYR A 179 6.51 6.00 3.41
CA TYR A 179 6.96 5.31 2.20
C TYR A 179 7.99 6.15 1.43
N GLN A 180 7.73 7.43 1.22
CA GLN A 180 8.65 8.36 0.54
C GLN A 180 9.99 8.47 1.26
N GLN A 181 9.97 8.63 2.59
CA GLN A 181 11.18 8.66 3.41
C GLN A 181 11.98 7.35 3.30
N HIS A 182 11.31 6.20 3.33
CA HIS A 182 11.96 4.89 3.16
C HIS A 182 12.60 4.75 1.78
N VAL A 183 11.89 5.12 0.71
CA VAL A 183 12.43 5.06 -0.66
C VAL A 183 13.65 5.97 -0.81
N GLN A 184 13.60 7.20 -0.28
CA GLN A 184 14.74 8.12 -0.31
C GLN A 184 15.93 7.59 0.49
N GLN A 185 15.70 7.05 1.68
CA GLN A 185 16.74 6.43 2.50
C GLN A 185 17.35 5.20 1.83
N GLN A 186 16.51 4.33 1.27
CA GLN A 186 16.93 3.15 0.53
C GLN A 186 17.80 3.53 -0.67
N ARG A 187 17.40 4.56 -1.44
CA ARG A 187 18.17 5.10 -2.55
C ARG A 187 19.52 5.63 -2.09
N ARG A 188 19.56 6.44 -1.03
CA ARG A 188 20.80 6.97 -0.47
C ARG A 188 21.75 5.85 -0.05
N ASN A 189 21.21 4.84 0.63
CA ASN A 189 21.99 3.68 1.08
C ASN A 189 22.53 2.87 -0.11
N LEU A 190 21.74 2.70 -1.18
CA LEU A 190 22.19 2.05 -2.40
C LEU A 190 23.30 2.83 -3.09
N LEU A 191 23.16 4.15 -3.24
CA LEU A 191 24.21 4.99 -3.85
C LEU A 191 25.52 4.94 -3.05
N ILE A 192 25.45 5.02 -1.73
CA ILE A 192 26.64 4.87 -0.86
C ILE A 192 27.26 3.48 -1.06
N SER A 193 26.46 2.43 -1.06
CA SER A 193 26.94 1.07 -1.27
C SER A 193 27.55 0.85 -2.66
N MET A 194 27.00 1.47 -3.68
CA MET A 194 27.54 1.44 -5.04
C MET A 194 28.92 2.13 -5.10
N LEU A 195 29.05 3.31 -4.47
CA LEU A 195 30.33 4.04 -4.39
C LEU A 195 31.38 3.27 -3.61
N VAL A 196 31.03 2.78 -2.42
CA VAL A 196 31.94 2.01 -1.58
C VAL A 196 32.31 0.70 -2.25
N GLY A 197 31.32 0.02 -2.85
CA GLY A 197 31.53 -1.22 -3.59
C GLY A 197 32.45 -1.03 -4.80
N SER A 198 32.25 0.04 -5.58
CA SER A 198 33.14 0.38 -6.70
C SER A 198 34.57 0.65 -6.21
N LEU A 199 34.73 1.45 -5.14
CA LEU A 199 36.06 1.72 -4.57
C LEU A 199 36.76 0.46 -4.07
N LEU A 200 36.03 -0.39 -3.34
CA LEU A 200 36.57 -1.67 -2.88
C LEU A 200 36.91 -2.59 -4.04
N SER A 201 36.09 -2.62 -5.10
CA SER A 201 36.39 -3.42 -6.29
C SER A 201 37.66 -2.96 -7.00
N LEU A 202 37.95 -1.65 -7.02
CA LEU A 202 39.20 -1.12 -7.55
C LEU A 202 40.40 -1.60 -6.74
N ILE A 203 40.30 -1.53 -5.40
CA ILE A 203 41.37 -2.03 -4.52
C ILE A 203 41.62 -3.54 -4.74
N ILE A 204 40.57 -4.32 -4.77
CA ILE A 204 40.69 -5.78 -4.95
C ILE A 204 41.28 -6.12 -6.30
N LEU A 205 40.82 -5.51 -7.41
CA LEU A 205 41.38 -5.73 -8.73
C LEU A 205 42.85 -5.27 -8.80
N GLY A 206 43.16 -4.15 -8.19
CA GLY A 206 44.56 -3.65 -8.09
C GLY A 206 45.47 -4.60 -7.34
N LEU A 207 45.01 -5.14 -6.22
CA LEU A 207 45.78 -6.12 -5.42
C LEU A 207 45.97 -7.45 -6.15
N ILE A 208 44.90 -7.95 -6.82
CA ILE A 208 44.95 -9.21 -7.54
C ILE A 208 45.89 -9.12 -8.74
N PHE A 209 45.74 -8.15 -9.59
CA PHE A 209 46.56 -7.97 -10.79
C PHE A 209 47.90 -7.25 -10.51
N ARG A 210 48.08 -6.74 -9.29
CA ARG A 210 49.24 -5.88 -8.93
C ARG A 210 49.44 -4.75 -9.93
N SER A 211 48.33 -4.17 -10.37
CA SER A 211 48.25 -3.15 -11.43
C SER A 211 47.46 -1.94 -10.96
N LEU A 212 47.83 -0.78 -11.43
CA LEU A 212 47.07 0.46 -11.27
C LEU A 212 46.14 0.71 -12.46
N LEU A 213 46.48 0.17 -13.65
CA LEU A 213 45.71 0.43 -14.87
C LEU A 213 44.48 -0.45 -15.01
N VAL A 214 44.50 -1.71 -14.52
CA VAL A 214 43.32 -2.60 -14.56
C VAL A 214 42.16 -2.05 -13.71
N PRO A 215 42.36 -1.60 -12.45
CA PRO A 215 41.31 -0.92 -11.72
C PRO A 215 40.78 0.33 -12.42
N LEU A 216 41.67 1.16 -12.96
CA LEU A 216 41.27 2.38 -13.67
C LEU A 216 40.39 2.06 -14.91
N LEU A 217 40.75 1.02 -15.65
CA LEU A 217 39.93 0.50 -16.75
C LEU A 217 38.57 0.02 -16.26
N ASN A 218 38.52 -0.72 -15.14
CA ASN A 218 37.26 -1.15 -14.55
C ASN A 218 36.37 0.06 -14.17
N LEU A 219 36.97 1.10 -13.58
CA LEU A 219 36.24 2.33 -13.24
C LEU A 219 35.68 3.00 -14.50
N LEU A 220 36.48 3.10 -15.58
CA LEU A 220 36.04 3.64 -16.83
C LEU A 220 34.86 2.84 -17.41
N CYS A 221 34.96 1.50 -17.43
CA CYS A 221 33.88 0.63 -17.88
C CYS A 221 32.62 0.81 -17.01
N GLN A 222 32.77 0.96 -15.68
CA GLN A 222 31.66 1.23 -14.75
C GLN A 222 30.98 2.57 -15.08
N MET A 223 31.75 3.62 -15.31
CA MET A 223 31.22 4.94 -15.69
C MET A 223 30.46 4.87 -17.02
N VAL A 224 31.04 4.23 -18.04
CA VAL A 224 30.38 4.06 -19.35
C VAL A 224 29.06 3.32 -19.19
N THR A 225 29.05 2.18 -18.52
CA THR A 225 27.84 1.37 -18.37
C THR A 225 26.78 2.04 -17.53
N LEU A 226 27.17 2.69 -16.43
CA LEU A 226 26.25 3.38 -15.52
C LEU A 226 25.57 4.56 -16.21
N ILE A 227 26.36 5.48 -16.81
CA ILE A 227 25.85 6.67 -17.49
C ILE A 227 24.92 6.27 -18.64
N THR A 228 25.35 5.35 -19.48
CA THR A 228 24.57 4.92 -20.63
C THR A 228 23.29 4.21 -20.20
N THR A 229 23.35 3.36 -19.16
CA THR A 229 22.16 2.66 -18.63
C THR A 229 21.15 3.64 -18.07
N ILE A 230 21.59 4.58 -17.21
CA ILE A 230 20.70 5.59 -16.62
C ILE A 230 20.09 6.46 -17.72
N SER A 231 20.91 6.97 -18.64
CA SER A 231 20.44 7.83 -19.74
C SER A 231 19.43 7.09 -20.63
N PHE A 232 19.71 5.85 -21.01
CA PHE A 232 18.78 5.07 -21.85
C PHE A 232 17.44 4.85 -21.14
N ILE A 233 17.48 4.43 -19.87
CA ILE A 233 16.26 4.13 -19.09
C ILE A 233 15.41 5.40 -18.92
N THR A 234 16.03 6.54 -18.58
CA THR A 234 15.32 7.80 -18.38
C THR A 234 14.73 8.36 -19.66
N ASN A 235 15.46 8.30 -20.78
CA ASN A 235 14.98 8.73 -22.08
C ASN A 235 13.90 7.78 -22.66
N ALA A 236 14.01 6.48 -22.43
CA ALA A 236 12.98 5.52 -22.82
C ALA A 236 11.63 5.81 -22.13
N ARG A 237 11.65 6.28 -20.88
CA ARG A 237 10.45 6.75 -20.21
C ARG A 237 9.84 7.96 -20.89
N LEU A 238 10.67 8.95 -21.26
CA LEU A 238 10.19 10.16 -21.93
C LEU A 238 9.60 9.87 -23.30
N ALA A 239 10.31 9.07 -24.11
CA ALA A 239 9.95 8.81 -25.50
C ALA A 239 8.82 7.79 -25.65
N TRP A 240 8.82 6.74 -24.83
CA TRP A 240 7.92 5.59 -24.97
C TRP A 240 6.97 5.39 -23.79
N HIS A 241 6.97 6.30 -22.82
CA HIS A 241 6.18 6.23 -21.58
C HIS A 241 6.36 4.91 -20.81
N TRP A 242 7.55 4.31 -20.89
CA TRP A 242 7.85 3.08 -20.16
C TRP A 242 7.79 3.32 -18.65
N PRO A 243 7.22 2.39 -17.87
CA PRO A 243 7.14 2.56 -16.43
C PRO A 243 8.54 2.59 -15.83
N LEU A 244 8.80 3.53 -14.95
CA LEU A 244 10.05 3.66 -14.21
C LEU A 244 9.74 3.87 -12.73
N THR A 245 10.51 3.24 -11.84
CA THR A 245 10.48 3.50 -10.41
C THR A 245 11.89 3.85 -9.93
N ALA A 246 11.99 4.65 -8.89
CA ALA A 246 13.29 5.04 -8.32
C ALA A 246 14.14 3.84 -7.91
N ASN A 247 13.51 2.81 -7.37
CA ASN A 247 14.16 1.56 -6.98
C ASN A 247 14.65 0.75 -8.19
N ALA A 248 13.90 0.74 -9.30
CA ALA A 248 14.30 0.04 -10.53
C ALA A 248 15.58 0.62 -11.12
N LEU A 249 15.68 1.96 -11.15
CA LEU A 249 16.87 2.66 -11.64
C LEU A 249 18.11 2.35 -10.80
N SER A 250 17.97 2.40 -9.48
CA SER A 250 19.06 2.11 -8.55
C SER A 250 19.51 0.65 -8.61
N LEU A 251 18.56 -0.28 -8.75
CA LEU A 251 18.84 -1.71 -8.90
C LEU A 251 19.55 -2.02 -10.22
N ALA A 252 19.12 -1.41 -11.32
CA ALA A 252 19.79 -1.52 -12.62
C ALA A 252 21.23 -1.02 -12.55
N GLY A 253 21.47 0.10 -11.87
CA GLY A 253 22.80 0.64 -11.63
C GLY A 253 23.70 -0.32 -10.84
N LEU A 254 23.21 -0.87 -9.72
CA LEU A 254 23.94 -1.84 -8.90
C LEU A 254 24.34 -3.09 -9.70
N ILE A 255 23.37 -3.66 -10.42
CA ILE A 255 23.60 -4.86 -11.26
C ILE A 255 24.63 -4.54 -12.35
N SER A 256 24.52 -3.38 -13.00
CA SER A 256 25.47 -2.94 -14.02
C SER A 256 26.90 -2.86 -13.47
N LEU A 257 27.09 -2.30 -12.26
CA LEU A 257 28.41 -2.18 -11.63
C LEU A 257 29.02 -3.54 -11.27
N ILE A 258 28.23 -4.43 -10.65
CA ILE A 258 28.67 -5.78 -10.30
C ILE A 258 29.10 -6.54 -11.56
N LEU A 259 28.24 -6.53 -12.58
CA LEU A 259 28.51 -7.24 -13.83
C LEU A 259 29.69 -6.67 -14.58
N THR A 260 29.86 -5.34 -14.62
CA THR A 260 31.03 -4.70 -15.22
C THR A 260 32.31 -5.19 -14.58
N SER A 261 32.36 -5.23 -13.25
CA SER A 261 33.55 -5.68 -12.53
C SER A 261 33.86 -7.16 -12.78
N LEU A 262 32.81 -7.99 -12.81
CA LEU A 262 32.94 -9.43 -13.10
C LEU A 262 33.38 -9.70 -14.55
N LEU A 263 32.81 -8.97 -15.54
CA LEU A 263 33.20 -9.08 -16.95
C LEU A 263 34.63 -8.62 -17.16
N THR A 264 35.02 -7.51 -16.55
CA THR A 264 36.40 -7.01 -16.61
C THR A 264 37.38 -7.99 -15.97
N TRP A 265 37.03 -8.54 -14.77
CA TRP A 265 37.83 -9.60 -14.13
C TRP A 265 38.02 -10.79 -15.07
N HIS A 266 36.93 -11.32 -15.64
CA HIS A 266 36.97 -12.48 -16.50
C HIS A 266 37.82 -12.24 -17.76
N PHE A 267 37.66 -11.05 -18.37
CA PHE A 267 38.45 -10.67 -19.55
C PHE A 267 39.94 -10.57 -19.24
N MET A 268 40.27 -9.85 -18.14
CA MET A 268 41.66 -9.63 -17.75
C MET A 268 42.37 -10.91 -17.32
N TYR A 269 41.64 -11.78 -16.60
CA TYR A 269 42.15 -13.08 -16.19
C TYR A 269 42.47 -13.97 -17.41
N ALA A 270 41.58 -14.04 -18.39
CA ALA A 270 41.80 -14.80 -19.63
C ALA A 270 42.96 -14.23 -20.46
N TYR A 271 43.03 -12.88 -20.57
CA TYR A 271 44.13 -12.21 -21.27
C TYR A 271 45.46 -12.51 -20.58
N TRP A 272 45.52 -12.35 -19.26
CA TRP A 272 46.75 -12.61 -18.50
C TRP A 272 47.22 -14.06 -18.56
N GLN A 273 46.32 -15.04 -18.64
CA GLN A 273 46.71 -16.45 -18.86
C GLN A 273 47.27 -16.70 -20.27
N SER A 274 46.90 -15.91 -21.25
CA SER A 274 47.16 -16.18 -22.69
C SER A 274 48.26 -15.27 -23.28
N SER A 275 48.73 -14.25 -22.56
CA SER A 275 49.58 -13.17 -23.10
C SER A 275 51.05 -13.56 -23.37
N ALA A 276 51.49 -14.74 -22.88
CA ALA A 276 52.92 -15.10 -22.91
C ALA A 276 53.51 -15.49 -24.28
N THR A 277 52.71 -15.67 -25.34
CA THR A 277 53.19 -16.30 -26.56
C THR A 277 52.75 -15.68 -27.90
N THR A 278 51.83 -14.71 -27.94
CA THR A 278 51.23 -14.16 -29.18
C THR A 278 50.94 -12.66 -29.10
N ALA A 279 50.79 -11.99 -30.26
CA ALA A 279 50.50 -10.56 -30.30
C ALA A 279 49.25 -10.18 -29.51
N PRO A 280 49.28 -9.07 -28.74
CA PRO A 280 48.16 -8.63 -27.86
C PRO A 280 46.81 -8.52 -28.55
N THR A 281 46.80 -8.05 -29.81
CA THR A 281 45.58 -7.88 -30.62
C THR A 281 44.91 -9.19 -30.99
N THR A 282 45.72 -10.25 -31.30
CA THR A 282 45.19 -11.57 -31.67
C THR A 282 44.65 -12.31 -30.45
N VAL A 283 45.36 -12.21 -29.32
CA VAL A 283 44.94 -12.79 -28.04
C VAL A 283 43.62 -12.15 -27.57
N SER A 284 43.57 -10.83 -27.53
CA SER A 284 42.39 -10.09 -27.12
C SER A 284 41.19 -10.40 -28.01
N LEU A 285 41.36 -10.51 -29.33
CA LEU A 285 40.27 -10.85 -30.25
C LEU A 285 39.74 -12.29 -30.01
N LYS A 286 40.66 -13.25 -29.80
CA LYS A 286 40.28 -14.64 -29.49
C LYS A 286 39.48 -14.71 -28.18
N ILE A 287 39.93 -13.97 -27.16
CA ILE A 287 39.21 -13.89 -25.85
C ILE A 287 37.84 -13.29 -26.06
N LEU A 288 37.73 -12.16 -26.78
CA LEU A 288 36.46 -11.49 -27.04
C LEU A 288 35.45 -12.45 -27.69
N THR A 289 35.84 -13.19 -28.72
CA THR A 289 34.94 -14.11 -29.42
C THR A 289 34.53 -15.33 -28.56
N LEU A 290 35.42 -15.85 -27.75
CA LEU A 290 35.13 -16.95 -26.83
C LEU A 290 34.21 -16.47 -25.70
N GLN A 291 34.50 -15.30 -25.19
CA GLN A 291 33.73 -14.74 -24.08
C GLN A 291 32.31 -14.33 -24.46
N TYR A 292 32.09 -13.71 -25.63
CA TYR A 292 30.74 -13.43 -26.09
C TYR A 292 29.86 -14.69 -26.15
N ARG A 293 30.41 -15.81 -26.58
CA ARG A 293 29.69 -17.08 -26.57
C ARG A 293 29.38 -17.56 -25.17
N GLN A 294 30.33 -17.48 -24.25
CA GLN A 294 30.12 -17.86 -22.84
C GLN A 294 29.13 -16.92 -22.14
N TRP A 295 29.25 -15.61 -22.39
CA TRP A 295 28.38 -14.61 -21.75
C TRP A 295 26.97 -14.63 -22.33
N ALA A 296 26.77 -14.93 -23.59
CA ALA A 296 25.44 -15.16 -24.15
C ALA A 296 24.70 -16.28 -23.38
N LEU A 297 25.41 -17.33 -22.99
CA LEU A 297 24.86 -18.42 -22.17
C LEU A 297 24.48 -17.98 -20.75
N VAL A 298 25.05 -16.92 -20.22
CA VAL A 298 24.72 -16.34 -18.91
C VAL A 298 23.60 -15.31 -19.03
N PHE A 299 23.70 -14.40 -20.00
CA PHE A 299 22.80 -13.27 -20.13
C PHE A 299 21.43 -13.63 -20.70
N ILE A 300 21.36 -14.55 -21.66
CA ILE A 300 20.08 -15.00 -22.22
C ILE A 300 19.17 -15.60 -21.14
N PRO A 301 19.64 -16.54 -20.29
CA PRO A 301 18.84 -17.04 -19.19
C PRO A 301 18.42 -15.95 -18.21
N LEU A 302 19.32 -15.05 -17.83
CA LEU A 302 19.01 -13.96 -16.91
C LEU A 302 17.92 -13.05 -17.47
N ILE A 303 17.98 -12.70 -18.74
CA ILE A 303 16.96 -11.89 -19.42
C ILE A 303 15.63 -12.66 -19.47
N LEU A 304 15.65 -13.93 -19.84
CA LEU A 304 14.44 -14.76 -19.88
C LEU A 304 13.83 -14.93 -18.49
N ILE A 305 14.64 -15.16 -17.47
CA ILE A 305 14.17 -15.21 -16.05
C ILE A 305 13.56 -13.87 -15.66
N THR A 306 14.18 -12.74 -16.02
CA THR A 306 13.64 -11.41 -15.72
C THR A 306 12.29 -11.18 -16.38
N ILE A 307 12.13 -11.57 -17.65
CA ILE A 307 10.88 -11.46 -18.41
C ILE A 307 9.81 -12.38 -17.79
N THR A 308 10.14 -13.62 -17.46
CA THR A 308 9.19 -14.56 -16.85
C THR A 308 8.74 -14.08 -15.47
N LEU A 309 9.66 -13.56 -14.66
CA LEU A 309 9.34 -13.00 -13.35
C LEU A 309 8.43 -11.77 -13.46
N HIS A 310 8.53 -10.98 -14.51
CA HIS A 310 7.57 -9.90 -14.77
C HIS A 310 6.18 -10.47 -15.10
N TRP A 311 6.07 -11.44 -16.00
CA TRP A 311 4.78 -12.06 -16.36
C TRP A 311 4.08 -12.72 -15.16
N THR A 312 4.82 -13.03 -14.11
CA THR A 312 4.33 -13.61 -12.86
C THR A 312 3.89 -12.55 -11.84
N ALA A 313 4.00 -11.28 -12.17
CA ALA A 313 3.80 -10.16 -11.27
C ALA A 313 4.71 -10.16 -10.01
N PHE A 314 5.75 -10.99 -9.97
CA PHE A 314 6.75 -10.97 -8.90
C PHE A 314 7.65 -9.73 -8.97
N ILE A 315 7.95 -9.27 -10.17
CA ILE A 315 8.73 -8.06 -10.39
C ILE A 315 7.87 -7.04 -11.13
N SER A 316 7.91 -5.78 -10.70
CA SER A 316 7.28 -4.71 -11.45
C SER A 316 7.84 -4.63 -12.88
N LEU A 317 7.00 -4.26 -13.84
CA LEU A 317 7.44 -4.04 -15.21
C LEU A 317 8.64 -3.09 -15.27
N ALA A 318 8.61 -2.05 -14.44
CA ALA A 318 9.69 -1.08 -14.33
C ALA A 318 11.04 -1.71 -13.95
N ALA A 319 11.05 -2.63 -12.98
CA ALA A 319 12.27 -3.32 -12.56
C ALA A 319 12.73 -4.32 -13.63
N ALA A 320 11.82 -5.08 -14.22
CA ALA A 320 12.14 -6.11 -15.20
C ALA A 320 12.85 -5.54 -16.43
N TRP A 321 12.28 -4.52 -17.07
CA TRP A 321 12.92 -3.96 -18.24
C TRP A 321 14.18 -3.14 -17.92
N ALA A 322 14.23 -2.45 -16.76
CA ALA A 322 15.42 -1.72 -16.34
C ALA A 322 16.63 -2.65 -16.12
N ILE A 323 16.42 -3.81 -15.50
CA ILE A 323 17.43 -4.85 -15.34
C ILE A 323 17.83 -5.40 -16.73
N THR A 324 16.87 -5.69 -17.59
CA THR A 324 17.15 -6.21 -18.95
C THR A 324 18.02 -5.23 -19.75
N VAL A 325 17.72 -3.93 -19.67
CA VAL A 325 18.52 -2.88 -20.31
C VAL A 325 19.94 -2.82 -19.72
N ALA A 326 20.06 -2.86 -18.39
CA ALA A 326 21.35 -2.87 -17.71
C ALA A 326 22.23 -4.07 -18.14
N LEU A 327 21.64 -5.26 -18.21
CA LEU A 327 22.29 -6.46 -18.71
C LEU A 327 22.76 -6.28 -20.16
N GLY A 328 21.87 -5.81 -21.04
CA GLY A 328 22.16 -5.61 -22.47
C GLY A 328 23.28 -4.58 -22.69
N ILE A 329 23.21 -3.42 -22.08
CA ILE A 329 24.22 -2.37 -22.21
C ILE A 329 25.57 -2.83 -21.65
N THR A 330 25.57 -3.51 -20.51
CA THR A 330 26.81 -4.02 -19.91
C THR A 330 27.49 -5.05 -20.83
N LEU A 331 26.70 -5.97 -21.40
CA LEU A 331 27.24 -6.96 -22.33
C LEU A 331 27.77 -6.34 -23.63
N LEU A 332 27.13 -5.27 -24.11
CA LEU A 332 27.55 -4.57 -25.35
C LEU A 332 28.76 -3.67 -25.11
N ALA A 333 28.91 -3.08 -23.93
CA ALA A 333 29.95 -2.09 -23.64
C ALA A 333 31.25 -2.72 -23.11
N VAL A 334 31.18 -3.58 -22.12
CA VAL A 334 32.36 -3.98 -21.33
C VAL A 334 33.33 -4.86 -22.12
N PRO A 335 32.92 -5.94 -22.83
CA PRO A 335 33.88 -6.78 -23.56
C PRO A 335 34.61 -6.04 -24.70
N PRO A 336 33.95 -5.19 -25.54
CA PRO A 336 34.66 -4.43 -26.56
C PRO A 336 35.61 -3.37 -26.00
N LEU A 337 35.24 -2.72 -24.87
CA LEU A 337 36.14 -1.78 -24.20
C LEU A 337 37.38 -2.50 -23.65
N ASN A 338 37.20 -3.60 -22.96
CA ASN A 338 38.32 -4.43 -22.51
C ASN A 338 39.20 -4.90 -23.63
N TYR A 339 38.60 -5.35 -24.76
CA TYR A 339 39.33 -5.69 -25.98
C TYR A 339 40.15 -4.51 -26.51
N ALA A 340 39.55 -3.35 -26.63
CA ALA A 340 40.21 -2.15 -27.17
C ALA A 340 41.41 -1.73 -26.31
N PHE A 341 41.27 -1.74 -25.00
CA PHE A 341 42.35 -1.36 -24.06
C PHE A 341 43.46 -2.41 -24.01
N THR A 342 43.13 -3.71 -24.00
CA THR A 342 44.15 -4.79 -24.02
C THR A 342 44.87 -4.84 -25.37
N ALA A 343 44.19 -4.56 -26.49
CA ALA A 343 44.81 -4.48 -27.80
C ALA A 343 45.67 -3.20 -27.97
N TRP A 344 45.41 -2.15 -27.15
CA TRP A 344 46.18 -0.93 -27.19
C TRP A 344 47.40 -0.96 -26.27
N LEU A 345 47.19 -1.27 -24.97
CA LEU A 345 48.22 -1.22 -23.93
C LEU A 345 49.02 -2.53 -23.81
N GLY A 346 48.45 -3.65 -24.27
CA GLY A 346 49.14 -4.95 -24.14
C GLY A 346 49.49 -5.27 -22.69
N ASP A 347 50.65 -5.82 -22.49
CA ASP A 347 51.13 -6.20 -21.14
C ASP A 347 51.43 -5.01 -20.21
N ASN A 348 51.60 -3.81 -20.77
CA ASN A 348 51.71 -2.56 -19.95
C ASN A 348 50.49 -2.31 -19.09
N LEU A 349 49.35 -2.93 -19.41
CA LEU A 349 48.14 -2.86 -18.61
C LEU A 349 48.34 -3.36 -17.16
N PHE A 350 49.30 -4.23 -16.96
CA PHE A 350 49.62 -4.80 -15.63
C PHE A 350 50.73 -4.01 -14.88
N TRP A 351 51.11 -2.81 -15.36
CA TRP A 351 52.06 -1.96 -14.64
C TRP A 351 51.53 -1.51 -13.27
N PRO A 352 52.39 -1.49 -12.20
CA PRO A 352 53.81 -1.83 -12.09
C PRO A 352 54.09 -3.33 -11.84
N GLY A 353 53.09 -4.19 -11.86
CA GLY A 353 53.28 -5.62 -11.64
C GLY A 353 53.94 -6.31 -12.84
N THR A 354 54.50 -7.49 -12.57
CA THR A 354 54.96 -8.38 -13.59
C THR A 354 53.87 -9.39 -13.98
N THR A 355 53.88 -9.85 -15.22
CA THR A 355 52.94 -10.86 -15.75
C THR A 355 53.07 -12.25 -15.09
N ALA A 356 54.01 -12.43 -14.16
CA ALA A 356 54.25 -13.69 -13.46
C ALA A 356 53.36 -13.84 -12.22
N TRP A 357 52.41 -14.77 -12.29
CA TRP A 357 51.58 -15.14 -11.12
C TRP A 357 52.38 -15.96 -10.14
N PRO A 358 52.17 -15.77 -8.84
CA PRO A 358 52.79 -16.60 -7.83
C PRO A 358 52.36 -18.07 -8.01
N THR A 359 53.32 -18.94 -8.15
CA THR A 359 53.14 -20.39 -8.44
C THR A 359 52.63 -21.22 -7.26
N ARG A 360 52.00 -20.63 -6.23
CA ARG A 360 51.47 -21.42 -5.11
C ARG A 360 50.26 -22.26 -5.57
N PRO A 361 50.42 -23.61 -5.71
CA PRO A 361 49.39 -24.44 -6.31
C PRO A 361 48.25 -24.81 -5.36
N ARG A 362 48.35 -24.54 -4.09
CA ARG A 362 47.41 -24.97 -3.04
C ARG A 362 46.44 -23.84 -2.66
N ASN A 363 45.14 -24.05 -2.89
CA ASN A 363 44.03 -23.21 -2.41
C ASN A 363 42.97 -24.10 -1.76
N LEU A 364 42.11 -23.52 -0.90
CA LEU A 364 41.01 -24.23 -0.22
C LEU A 364 40.05 -24.88 -1.21
N TRP A 365 39.75 -24.20 -2.31
CA TRP A 365 38.86 -24.70 -3.34
C TRP A 365 39.39 -25.98 -3.97
N GLY A 366 40.69 -26.02 -4.33
CA GLY A 366 41.33 -27.21 -4.88
C GLY A 366 41.39 -28.34 -3.88
N GLN A 367 41.59 -28.06 -2.60
CA GLN A 367 41.60 -29.09 -1.54
C GLN A 367 40.20 -29.70 -1.35
N LEU A 368 39.13 -28.85 -1.31
CA LEU A 368 37.75 -29.33 -1.24
C LEU A 368 37.35 -30.12 -2.47
N SER A 369 37.77 -29.67 -3.66
CA SER A 369 37.55 -30.41 -4.92
C SER A 369 38.26 -31.76 -4.93
N LYS A 370 39.50 -31.83 -4.43
CA LYS A 370 40.24 -33.07 -4.26
C LYS A 370 39.52 -34.02 -3.31
N PHE A 371 39.06 -33.52 -2.16
CA PHE A 371 38.31 -34.32 -1.20
C PHE A 371 37.02 -34.88 -1.82
N GLY A 372 36.19 -34.01 -2.44
CA GLY A 372 34.96 -34.44 -3.13
C GLY A 372 35.21 -35.47 -4.23
N TYR A 373 36.28 -35.33 -5.02
CA TYR A 373 36.66 -36.29 -6.07
C TYR A 373 37.06 -37.65 -5.51
N TRP A 374 37.90 -37.70 -4.47
CA TRP A 374 38.35 -38.96 -3.89
C TRP A 374 37.32 -39.68 -3.05
N GLN A 375 36.42 -38.93 -2.41
CA GLN A 375 35.33 -39.42 -1.55
C GLN A 375 33.98 -38.85 -1.96
N PRO A 376 33.46 -39.26 -3.13
CA PRO A 376 32.25 -38.67 -3.68
C PRO A 376 30.99 -38.90 -2.82
N ALA A 377 30.91 -40.02 -2.10
CA ALA A 377 29.82 -40.28 -1.14
C ALA A 377 29.79 -39.28 0.02
N LEU A 378 30.95 -39.03 0.63
CA LEU A 378 31.08 -38.06 1.71
C LEU A 378 30.89 -36.63 1.23
N GLY A 379 31.37 -36.30 0.01
CA GLY A 379 31.11 -35.01 -0.64
C GLY A 379 29.64 -34.79 -0.90
N SER A 380 28.93 -35.79 -1.39
CA SER A 380 27.48 -35.73 -1.59
C SER A 380 26.69 -35.63 -0.28
N LEU A 381 27.12 -36.36 0.74
CA LEU A 381 26.53 -36.23 2.10
C LEU A 381 26.75 -34.84 2.68
N ALA A 382 27.94 -34.26 2.53
CA ALA A 382 28.20 -32.89 2.96
C ALA A 382 27.32 -31.87 2.22
N VAL A 383 27.11 -32.04 0.91
CA VAL A 383 26.18 -31.23 0.13
C VAL A 383 24.75 -31.37 0.64
N ALA A 384 24.30 -32.61 0.89
CA ALA A 384 22.97 -32.88 1.45
C ALA A 384 22.78 -32.21 2.82
N LEU A 385 23.77 -32.31 3.71
CA LEU A 385 23.74 -31.65 5.02
C LEU A 385 23.74 -30.13 4.94
N LEU A 386 24.43 -29.52 3.96
CA LEU A 386 24.40 -28.08 3.73
C LEU A 386 23.05 -27.58 3.21
N LEU A 387 22.35 -28.42 2.43
CA LEU A 387 21.04 -28.07 1.84
C LEU A 387 19.85 -28.42 2.76
N LEU A 388 20.01 -29.37 3.69
CA LEU A 388 18.96 -29.84 4.57
C LEU A 388 18.30 -28.72 5.39
N PRO A 389 19.02 -27.77 6.00
CA PRO A 389 18.41 -26.68 6.75
C PRO A 389 17.45 -25.84 5.91
N GLY A 390 17.71 -25.71 4.61
CA GLY A 390 16.83 -24.97 3.69
C GLY A 390 15.45 -25.60 3.55
N LEU A 391 15.38 -26.91 3.48
CA LEU A 391 14.11 -27.64 3.38
C LEU A 391 13.28 -27.50 4.66
N ILE A 392 13.94 -27.44 5.81
CA ILE A 392 13.27 -27.33 7.13
C ILE A 392 12.87 -25.89 7.42
N LEU A 393 13.73 -24.92 7.12
CA LEU A 393 13.55 -23.52 7.48
C LEU A 393 12.82 -22.68 6.43
N ALA A 394 12.65 -23.19 5.21
CA ALA A 394 11.97 -22.48 4.11
C ALA A 394 10.46 -22.26 4.33
N ASN A 395 9.93 -22.66 5.47
CA ASN A 395 8.51 -22.53 5.84
C ASN A 395 8.21 -21.09 6.31
N GLY A 396 8.33 -20.11 5.45
CA GLY A 396 8.22 -18.69 5.80
C GLY A 396 7.09 -17.96 5.11
N GLN A 397 6.48 -17.02 5.84
CA GLN A 397 5.57 -16.04 5.28
C GLN A 397 6.37 -14.90 4.63
N PHE A 398 5.99 -14.52 3.42
CA PHE A 398 6.57 -13.33 2.79
C PHE A 398 6.04 -12.05 3.46
N ALA A 399 6.92 -11.07 3.63
CA ALA A 399 6.56 -9.73 4.05
C ALA A 399 6.33 -8.85 2.83
N ASP A 400 5.45 -7.87 3.01
CA ASP A 400 5.31 -6.79 2.04
C ASP A 400 6.38 -5.72 2.28
N ASP A 401 7.07 -5.31 1.22
CA ASP A 401 8.18 -4.35 1.27
C ASP A 401 7.78 -2.95 1.74
N ASN A 402 6.49 -2.61 1.60
CA ASN A 402 6.07 -1.22 1.67
C ASN A 402 5.52 -0.78 3.03
N LEU A 403 5.32 -1.71 4.00
CA LEU A 403 4.38 -1.41 5.09
C LEU A 403 4.81 -1.84 6.50
N ARG A 404 6.03 -2.27 6.70
CA ARG A 404 6.48 -2.61 8.04
C ARG A 404 7.17 -1.43 8.70
N PRO A 405 6.71 -1.06 9.91
CA PRO A 405 7.49 -0.17 10.74
C PRO A 405 8.82 -0.86 11.03
N TRP A 406 9.89 -0.25 10.61
CA TRP A 406 11.25 -0.68 10.83
C TRP A 406 11.55 -0.48 12.30
N ARG A 407 11.85 -1.53 13.02
CA ARG A 407 12.45 -1.39 14.35
C ARG A 407 13.88 -0.87 14.17
N GLN A 408 13.97 0.44 13.95
CA GLN A 408 15.25 1.16 14.02
C GLN A 408 15.45 1.69 15.42
N ASN A 409 16.72 1.77 15.84
CA ASN A 409 17.10 2.46 17.07
C ASN A 409 16.80 3.97 17.04
N GLN A 410 16.45 4.52 15.87
CA GLN A 410 16.00 5.90 15.69
C GLN A 410 14.85 5.89 14.68
N LEU A 411 13.64 6.04 15.19
CA LEU A 411 12.44 6.22 14.36
C LEU A 411 12.43 7.65 13.80
N SER A 412 11.99 7.80 12.56
CA SER A 412 11.70 9.11 12.01
C SER A 412 10.50 9.74 12.74
N ASN A 413 10.37 11.07 12.72
CA ASN A 413 9.23 11.76 13.32
C ASN A 413 7.89 11.26 12.75
N ALA A 414 7.87 10.90 11.46
CA ALA A 414 6.68 10.35 10.82
C ALA A 414 6.34 8.94 11.37
N GLU A 415 7.33 8.08 11.59
CA GLU A 415 7.13 6.75 12.18
C GLU A 415 6.71 6.83 13.64
N LEU A 416 7.29 7.75 14.42
CA LEU A 416 6.86 8.02 15.80
C LEU A 416 5.39 8.44 15.83
N GLY A 417 5.00 9.35 14.94
CA GLY A 417 3.60 9.75 14.80
C GLY A 417 2.68 8.58 14.47
N GLN A 418 3.09 7.72 13.54
CA GLN A 418 2.34 6.53 13.19
C GLN A 418 2.20 5.55 14.36
N GLN A 419 3.26 5.34 15.14
CA GLN A 419 3.20 4.49 16.34
C GLN A 419 2.23 5.06 17.38
N LEU A 420 2.25 6.37 17.62
CA LEU A 420 1.31 7.03 18.52
C LEU A 420 -0.15 6.86 18.04
N VAL A 421 -0.40 7.04 16.74
CA VAL A 421 -1.74 6.79 16.18
C VAL A 421 -2.15 5.33 16.35
N GLN A 422 -1.25 4.38 16.09
CA GLN A 422 -1.55 2.95 16.27
C GLN A 422 -1.81 2.57 17.72
N ALA A 423 -1.07 3.14 18.66
CA ALA A 423 -1.21 2.86 20.09
C ALA A 423 -2.54 3.39 20.65
N HIS A 424 -2.96 4.60 20.25
CA HIS A 424 -4.10 5.30 20.85
C HIS A 424 -5.41 5.20 20.03
N PHE A 425 -5.34 4.92 18.73
CA PHE A 425 -6.51 4.80 17.84
C PHE A 425 -6.68 3.40 17.23
N GLY A 426 -5.70 2.51 17.45
CA GLY A 426 -5.69 1.14 16.93
C GLY A 426 -4.88 0.96 15.64
N THR A 427 -4.36 -0.23 15.44
CA THR A 427 -3.41 -0.54 14.35
C THR A 427 -4.00 -0.42 12.94
N GLY A 428 -5.31 -0.57 12.78
CA GLY A 428 -6.00 -0.42 11.50
C GLY A 428 -6.40 1.01 11.14
N ALA A 429 -6.33 1.94 12.10
CA ALA A 429 -6.73 3.34 11.87
C ALA A 429 -5.78 4.08 10.91
N THR A 430 -4.50 3.66 10.85
CA THR A 430 -3.48 4.29 9.99
C THR A 430 -3.57 3.90 8.52
N ALA A 431 -4.30 2.84 8.19
CA ALA A 431 -4.41 2.33 6.82
C ALA A 431 -5.81 1.73 6.57
N PRO A 432 -6.84 2.57 6.49
CA PRO A 432 -8.21 2.12 6.27
C PRO A 432 -8.38 1.53 4.86
N ILE A 433 -9.41 0.71 4.72
CA ILE A 433 -9.89 0.22 3.42
C ILE A 433 -10.89 1.24 2.89
N THR A 434 -10.73 1.66 1.65
CA THR A 434 -11.67 2.54 0.98
C THR A 434 -12.48 1.75 -0.06
N ILE A 435 -13.79 1.79 0.06
CA ILE A 435 -14.73 1.22 -0.89
C ILE A 435 -15.39 2.38 -1.63
N THR A 436 -15.13 2.51 -2.92
CA THR A 436 -15.74 3.51 -3.78
C THR A 436 -16.83 2.87 -4.61
N LEU A 437 -18.01 3.45 -4.57
CA LEU A 437 -19.15 3.10 -5.42
C LEU A 437 -19.30 4.15 -6.51
N ARG A 438 -19.34 3.72 -7.75
CA ARG A 438 -19.60 4.58 -8.89
C ARG A 438 -20.88 4.14 -9.59
N ALA A 439 -21.86 5.02 -9.64
CA ALA A 439 -23.15 4.80 -10.29
C ALA A 439 -23.46 5.92 -11.30
N PRO A 440 -24.20 5.65 -12.38
CA PRO A 440 -24.59 6.67 -13.34
C PRO A 440 -25.62 7.67 -12.79
N GLN A 441 -26.28 7.31 -11.70
CA GLN A 441 -27.32 8.12 -11.06
C GLN A 441 -26.74 9.02 -9.97
N ASN A 442 -27.50 10.07 -9.63
CA ASN A 442 -27.15 10.97 -8.55
C ASN A 442 -27.24 10.24 -7.18
N LEU A 443 -26.10 10.17 -6.48
CA LEU A 443 -25.98 9.47 -5.20
C LEU A 443 -26.52 10.26 -4.01
N THR A 444 -26.93 11.53 -4.18
CA THR A 444 -27.57 12.33 -3.13
C THR A 444 -29.07 12.11 -3.03
N GLN A 445 -29.64 11.31 -3.93
CA GLN A 445 -31.05 10.95 -3.87
C GLN A 445 -31.36 10.09 -2.63
N GLN A 446 -32.58 10.26 -2.09
CA GLN A 446 -33.05 9.56 -0.89
C GLN A 446 -32.78 8.03 -0.92
N GLN A 447 -33.18 7.37 -2.00
CA GLN A 447 -33.03 5.93 -2.14
C GLN A 447 -31.55 5.47 -2.18
N SER A 448 -30.68 6.27 -2.84
CA SER A 448 -29.25 6.02 -2.91
C SER A 448 -28.61 6.17 -1.51
N LEU A 449 -28.97 7.23 -0.78
CA LEU A 449 -28.49 7.48 0.58
C LEU A 449 -28.95 6.39 1.56
N GLN A 450 -30.20 5.92 1.44
CA GLN A 450 -30.70 4.81 2.24
C GLN A 450 -29.92 3.52 1.97
N THR A 451 -29.62 3.25 0.70
CA THR A 451 -28.81 2.09 0.31
C THR A 451 -27.40 2.17 0.88
N ILE A 452 -26.76 3.36 0.81
CA ILE A 452 -25.44 3.60 1.37
C ILE A 452 -25.45 3.47 2.88
N ASP A 453 -26.48 3.94 3.57
CA ASP A 453 -26.63 3.83 5.03
C ASP A 453 -26.78 2.36 5.47
N HIS A 454 -27.64 1.63 4.77
CA HIS A 454 -27.84 0.20 5.02
C HIS A 454 -26.55 -0.60 4.79
N LEU A 455 -25.81 -0.29 3.69
CA LEU A 455 -24.50 -0.87 3.42
C LEU A 455 -23.52 -0.54 4.54
N THR A 456 -23.46 0.73 4.97
CA THR A 456 -22.58 1.20 6.05
C THR A 456 -22.84 0.40 7.34
N THR A 457 -24.09 0.18 7.67
CA THR A 457 -24.50 -0.56 8.85
C THR A 457 -24.12 -2.05 8.75
N LYS A 458 -24.32 -2.68 7.59
CA LYS A 458 -23.90 -4.08 7.35
C LYS A 458 -22.37 -4.24 7.38
N LEU A 459 -21.62 -3.31 6.79
CA LEU A 459 -20.16 -3.33 6.82
C LEU A 459 -19.62 -3.19 8.24
N ARG A 460 -20.25 -2.35 9.07
CA ARG A 460 -19.88 -2.19 10.49
C ARG A 460 -20.11 -3.48 11.30
N ALA A 461 -21.10 -4.26 10.94
CA ALA A 461 -21.40 -5.55 11.62
C ALA A 461 -20.40 -6.65 11.27
N VAL A 462 -19.53 -6.48 10.26
CA VAL A 462 -18.53 -7.46 9.89
C VAL A 462 -17.48 -7.60 11.01
N PRO A 463 -17.16 -8.82 11.45
CA PRO A 463 -16.15 -9.06 12.48
C PRO A 463 -14.81 -8.44 12.09
N ASN A 464 -14.10 -7.87 13.09
CA ASN A 464 -12.81 -7.16 12.93
C ASN A 464 -12.91 -5.75 12.31
N VAL A 465 -14.10 -5.26 11.98
CA VAL A 465 -14.30 -3.86 11.63
C VAL A 465 -14.34 -3.02 12.90
N ALA A 466 -13.57 -1.95 12.96
CA ALA A 466 -13.59 -1.00 14.07
C ALA A 466 -14.61 0.10 13.81
N GLN A 467 -14.61 0.66 12.59
CA GLN A 467 -15.42 1.80 12.23
C GLN A 467 -15.66 1.84 10.72
N VAL A 468 -16.80 2.37 10.30
CA VAL A 468 -17.12 2.65 8.89
C VAL A 468 -17.58 4.09 8.79
N ILE A 469 -16.95 4.86 7.93
CA ILE A 469 -17.26 6.26 7.62
C ILE A 469 -17.91 6.30 6.24
N SER A 470 -19.03 7.01 6.13
CA SER A 470 -19.75 7.19 4.85
C SER A 470 -20.43 8.56 4.83
N VAL A 471 -21.08 8.90 3.71
CA VAL A 471 -21.84 10.15 3.59
C VAL A 471 -22.96 10.28 4.62
N THR A 472 -23.64 9.18 5.00
CA THR A 472 -24.70 9.14 5.99
C THR A 472 -24.19 9.04 7.44
N GLN A 473 -22.93 8.59 7.60
CA GLN A 473 -22.29 8.36 8.86
C GLN A 473 -20.85 8.90 8.86
N PRO A 474 -20.67 10.24 8.74
CA PRO A 474 -19.37 10.86 8.47
C PRO A 474 -18.35 10.72 9.62
N THR A 475 -18.83 10.48 10.82
CA THR A 475 -17.99 10.25 12.02
C THR A 475 -17.92 8.79 12.41
N GLY A 476 -18.42 7.88 11.55
CA GLY A 476 -18.66 6.49 11.91
C GLY A 476 -19.84 6.30 12.87
N GLN A 477 -20.55 7.38 13.18
CA GLN A 477 -21.81 7.38 13.90
C GLN A 477 -22.89 7.94 12.99
N PRO A 478 -24.13 7.45 13.13
CA PRO A 478 -25.26 7.98 12.39
C PRO A 478 -25.44 9.48 12.64
N LEU A 479 -25.77 10.25 11.60
CA LEU A 479 -26.26 11.62 11.77
C LEU A 479 -27.67 11.53 12.38
N SER A 480 -27.77 11.59 13.70
CA SER A 480 -29.00 11.30 14.46
C SER A 480 -30.23 12.02 13.89
N ASN A 481 -30.09 13.28 13.51
CA ASN A 481 -31.18 14.10 12.98
C ASN A 481 -31.71 13.64 11.59
N PHE A 482 -31.01 12.72 10.94
CA PHE A 482 -31.40 12.17 9.65
C PHE A 482 -32.00 10.76 9.74
N TYR A 483 -32.32 10.30 10.96
CA TYR A 483 -33.01 9.03 11.13
C TYR A 483 -34.45 9.25 11.56
N VAL A 484 -35.35 8.46 10.99
CA VAL A 484 -36.79 8.56 11.22
C VAL A 484 -37.13 8.55 12.70
N ASN A 485 -36.48 7.69 13.49
CA ASN A 485 -36.70 7.65 14.93
C ASN A 485 -36.43 8.95 15.67
N GLN A 486 -35.38 9.67 15.29
CA GLN A 486 -35.03 10.93 15.92
C GLN A 486 -35.93 12.07 15.46
N GLN A 487 -36.28 12.09 14.18
CA GLN A 487 -37.24 13.03 13.63
C GLN A 487 -38.62 12.85 14.30
N LEU A 488 -39.07 11.59 14.39
CA LEU A 488 -40.30 11.24 15.09
C LEU A 488 -40.21 11.54 16.61
N ALA A 489 -39.07 11.34 17.24
CA ALA A 489 -38.88 11.68 18.66
C ALA A 489 -39.03 13.20 18.88
N THR A 490 -38.46 14.03 17.99
CA THR A 490 -38.64 15.51 18.08
C THR A 490 -40.09 15.88 17.92
N ILE A 491 -40.77 15.34 16.89
CA ILE A 491 -42.21 15.55 16.70
C ILE A 491 -43.01 15.08 17.90
N ASN A 492 -42.69 13.92 18.49
CA ASN A 492 -43.36 13.42 19.67
C ASN A 492 -43.17 14.27 20.91
N ILE A 493 -42.02 14.94 21.07
CA ILE A 493 -41.77 15.88 22.15
C ILE A 493 -42.64 17.12 21.98
N ASP A 494 -42.69 17.72 20.80
CA ASP A 494 -43.53 18.85 20.48
C ASP A 494 -45.01 18.52 20.66
N LEU A 495 -45.45 17.37 20.13
CA LEU A 495 -46.81 16.89 20.29
C LEU A 495 -47.17 16.66 21.76
N ALA A 496 -46.26 16.15 22.58
CA ALA A 496 -46.49 15.98 24.00
C ALA A 496 -46.71 17.32 24.73
N GLY A 497 -45.95 18.36 24.39
CA GLY A 497 -46.13 19.72 24.87
C GLY A 497 -47.51 20.29 24.53
N LYS A 498 -47.88 20.15 23.23
CA LYS A 498 -49.17 20.59 22.73
C LYS A 498 -50.35 19.83 23.36
N LEU A 499 -50.24 18.50 23.51
CA LEU A 499 -51.23 17.69 24.23
C LEU A 499 -51.43 18.18 25.68
N THR A 500 -50.34 18.54 26.38
CA THR A 500 -50.40 19.04 27.74
C THR A 500 -51.14 20.38 27.79
N SER A 501 -50.84 21.30 26.87
CA SER A 501 -51.53 22.61 26.80
C SER A 501 -52.99 22.42 26.47
N MET A 502 -53.35 21.54 25.52
CA MET A 502 -54.74 21.24 25.17
C MET A 502 -55.51 20.54 26.32
N ALA A 503 -54.86 19.63 27.04
CA ALA A 503 -55.45 18.99 28.21
C ALA A 503 -55.75 20.00 29.32
N LYS A 504 -54.83 21.00 29.54
CA LYS A 504 -55.03 22.08 30.47
C LYS A 504 -56.17 22.96 30.05
N LEU A 505 -56.27 23.31 28.76
CA LEU A 505 -57.41 24.06 28.24
C LEU A 505 -58.73 23.32 28.44
N LYS A 506 -58.79 22.00 28.10
CA LYS A 506 -59.97 21.19 28.34
C LYS A 506 -60.39 21.22 29.78
N SER A 507 -59.42 21.06 30.71
CA SER A 507 -59.71 21.13 32.15
C SER A 507 -60.27 22.48 32.57
N GLN A 508 -59.70 23.58 32.07
CA GLN A 508 -60.19 24.95 32.32
C GLN A 508 -61.60 25.14 31.76
N LEU A 509 -61.82 24.79 30.48
CA LEU A 509 -63.17 24.87 29.89
C LEU A 509 -64.21 24.04 30.64
N THR A 510 -63.83 22.86 31.14
CA THR A 510 -64.75 22.01 31.94
C THR A 510 -65.05 22.64 33.31
N THR A 511 -64.00 23.22 33.95
CA THR A 511 -64.17 23.91 35.24
C THR A 511 -65.06 25.14 35.09
N ASP A 512 -64.82 25.90 34.01
CA ASP A 512 -65.58 27.13 33.74
C ASP A 512 -66.99 26.79 33.30
N GLN A 513 -67.23 25.70 32.58
CA GLN A 513 -68.56 25.19 32.29
C GLN A 513 -69.31 24.83 33.61
N GLN A 514 -68.63 24.17 34.53
CA GLN A 514 -69.20 23.82 35.86
C GLN A 514 -69.52 25.10 36.69
N SER A 515 -68.60 26.07 36.59
CA SER A 515 -68.80 27.36 37.30
C SER A 515 -69.97 28.15 36.70
N LEU A 516 -70.16 28.11 35.36
CA LEU A 516 -71.31 28.72 34.68
C LEU A 516 -72.61 27.97 34.99
N GLU A 517 -72.60 26.66 35.12
CA GLU A 517 -73.76 25.86 35.59
C GLU A 517 -74.13 26.20 37.03
N GLN A 518 -73.12 26.34 37.91
CA GLN A 518 -73.33 26.76 39.26
C GLN A 518 -73.84 28.20 39.37
N ALA A 519 -73.36 29.14 38.56
CA ALA A 519 -73.80 30.50 38.49
C ALA A 519 -75.22 30.63 37.94
N ALA A 520 -75.62 29.74 36.99
CA ALA A 520 -77.04 29.71 36.50
C ALA A 520 -78.01 29.25 37.57
N THR A 521 -77.61 28.51 38.59
CA THR A 521 -78.45 28.07 39.71
C THR A 521 -78.52 29.06 40.86
N SER A 522 -77.57 30.05 40.95
CA SER A 522 -77.56 31.11 41.96
C SER A 522 -78.07 32.42 41.37
N ARG A 523 -79.35 32.79 41.61
CA ARG A 523 -79.97 34.05 41.19
C ARG A 523 -79.24 35.25 41.84
N HIS A 524 -78.66 36.15 41.03
CA HIS A 524 -78.62 37.62 41.30
C HIS A 524 -78.06 38.40 40.10
N THR A 525 -78.78 39.48 39.72
CA THR A 525 -78.62 40.38 38.64
C THR A 525 -77.81 41.64 38.96
N LYS A 526 -76.77 42.00 38.26
CA LYS A 526 -76.40 43.32 37.78
C LYS A 526 -74.97 43.39 37.26
N SER A 527 -74.78 43.09 35.98
CA SER A 527 -73.70 43.46 35.10
C SER A 527 -73.77 42.59 33.84
N VAL A 528 -74.98 42.48 33.40
CA VAL A 528 -75.40 41.54 32.36
C VAL A 528 -74.83 41.95 30.97
N ASP A 529 -74.66 43.29 30.75
CA ASP A 529 -74.16 43.71 29.39
C ASP A 529 -72.66 43.44 29.22
N GLN A 530 -71.84 43.70 30.25
CA GLN A 530 -70.39 43.40 30.16
C GLN A 530 -70.07 41.90 30.11
N LEU A 531 -70.88 41.11 30.80
CA LEU A 531 -70.77 39.65 30.75
C LEU A 531 -71.23 39.10 29.37
N SER A 532 -72.27 39.75 28.82
CA SER A 532 -72.83 39.47 27.50
C SER A 532 -71.80 39.65 26.37
N ASP A 533 -71.05 40.77 26.37
CA ASP A 533 -70.02 41.04 25.38
C ASP A 533 -68.84 40.07 25.54
N ARG A 534 -68.41 39.77 26.72
CA ARG A 534 -67.33 38.82 26.99
C ARG A 534 -67.71 37.37 26.67
N ILE A 535 -68.97 36.97 26.82
CA ILE A 535 -69.56 35.72 26.44
C ILE A 535 -69.65 35.64 24.92
N ASN A 536 -69.91 36.66 24.21
CA ASN A 536 -69.95 36.73 22.75
C ASN A 536 -68.50 36.58 22.20
N ASP A 537 -67.51 37.27 22.77
CA ASP A 537 -66.09 37.09 22.42
C ASP A 537 -65.61 35.65 22.62
N LEU A 538 -66.05 35.02 23.74
CA LEU A 538 -65.75 33.63 24.04
C LEU A 538 -66.43 32.69 23.05
N ALA A 539 -67.66 32.94 22.61
CA ALA A 539 -68.41 32.21 21.63
C ALA A 539 -67.69 32.27 20.26
N GLU A 540 -67.21 33.45 19.85
CA GLU A 540 -66.48 33.64 18.62
C GLU A 540 -65.11 32.89 18.62
N LEU A 541 -64.38 32.96 19.75
CA LEU A 541 -63.15 32.18 19.94
C LEU A 541 -63.42 30.69 19.91
N ASN A 542 -64.52 30.24 20.52
CA ASN A 542 -64.90 28.84 20.48
C ASN A 542 -65.18 28.35 19.07
N ASP A 543 -65.89 29.18 18.25
CA ASP A 543 -66.12 28.84 16.86
C ASP A 543 -64.85 28.83 16.02
N GLN A 544 -63.83 29.64 16.37
CA GLN A 544 -62.52 29.59 15.71
C GLN A 544 -61.76 28.32 16.11
N VAL A 545 -61.82 27.91 17.36
CA VAL A 545 -61.22 26.66 17.84
C VAL A 545 -61.87 25.44 17.17
N GLN A 546 -63.23 25.42 17.04
CA GLN A 546 -63.93 24.34 16.35
C GLN A 546 -63.54 24.23 14.87
N ARG A 547 -63.40 25.33 14.16
CA ARG A 547 -62.94 25.33 12.77
C ARG A 547 -61.52 24.80 12.63
N GLN A 548 -60.64 25.17 13.56
CA GLN A 548 -59.26 24.72 13.57
C GLN A 548 -59.16 23.22 13.93
N LEU A 549 -59.98 22.75 14.83
CA LEU A 549 -60.11 21.33 15.18
C LEU A 549 -60.59 20.50 14.00
N GLN A 550 -61.57 20.99 13.26
CA GLN A 550 -62.05 20.34 12.01
C GLN A 550 -60.96 20.30 10.93
N ALA A 551 -60.18 21.38 10.81
CA ALA A 551 -59.06 21.42 9.86
C ALA A 551 -57.97 20.41 10.16
N ILE A 552 -57.64 20.23 11.48
CA ILE A 552 -56.68 19.23 11.94
C ILE A 552 -57.23 17.82 11.72
N ASP A 553 -58.50 17.56 12.08
CA ASP A 553 -59.13 16.26 11.88
C ASP A 553 -59.18 15.87 10.39
N THR A 554 -59.51 16.83 9.51
CA THR A 554 -59.49 16.60 8.06
C THR A 554 -58.10 16.33 7.55
N THR A 555 -57.06 17.00 8.07
CA THR A 555 -55.69 16.79 7.68
C THR A 555 -55.20 15.39 8.15
N LEU A 556 -55.60 14.98 9.36
CA LEU A 556 -55.25 13.65 9.90
C LEU A 556 -56.00 12.52 9.16
N THR A 557 -57.28 12.71 8.82
CA THR A 557 -58.08 11.70 8.11
C THR A 557 -57.73 11.55 6.65
N THR A 558 -57.39 12.65 5.99
CA THR A 558 -56.91 12.59 4.58
C THR A 558 -55.48 12.06 4.48
N SER A 559 -54.68 12.15 5.54
CA SER A 559 -53.33 11.61 5.61
C SER A 559 -53.26 10.09 5.91
N ALA A 560 -54.39 9.44 6.13
CA ALA A 560 -54.45 7.99 6.30
C ALA A 560 -54.24 7.23 4.95
N GLU A 561 -54.41 7.89 3.80
CA GLU A 561 -54.23 7.29 2.47
C GLU A 561 -52.97 7.76 1.71
N ALA A 562 -52.19 8.73 2.25
CA ALA A 562 -50.97 9.23 1.65
C ALA A 562 -49.96 9.60 2.78
N GLU A 563 -48.64 9.67 2.46
CA GLU A 563 -47.60 10.05 3.45
C GLU A 563 -48.04 11.31 4.22
N PRO A 564 -48.15 11.23 5.57
CA PRO A 564 -48.67 12.33 6.36
C PRO A 564 -47.76 13.57 6.31
N ASP A 565 -48.31 14.71 5.83
CA ASP A 565 -47.62 15.99 5.89
C ASP A 565 -47.59 16.50 7.32
N LEU A 566 -46.69 15.89 8.12
CA LEU A 566 -46.51 16.21 9.52
C LEU A 566 -46.12 17.67 9.77
N THR A 567 -45.53 18.35 8.76
CA THR A 567 -45.21 19.79 8.85
C THR A 567 -46.49 20.62 8.87
N LYS A 568 -47.48 20.24 8.10
CA LYS A 568 -48.78 20.90 8.04
C LYS A 568 -49.60 20.67 9.31
N VAL A 569 -49.59 19.45 9.81
CA VAL A 569 -50.25 19.15 11.11
C VAL A 569 -49.60 19.96 12.25
N ASN A 570 -48.26 20.06 12.28
CA ASN A 570 -47.58 20.84 13.31
C ASN A 570 -47.86 22.35 13.23
N GLN A 571 -47.97 22.90 12.02
CA GLN A 571 -48.41 24.28 11.82
C GLN A 571 -49.83 24.51 12.35
N GLN A 572 -50.78 23.67 11.99
CA GLN A 572 -52.19 23.71 12.42
C GLN A 572 -52.31 23.57 13.96
N VAL A 573 -51.52 22.69 14.56
CA VAL A 573 -51.47 22.53 16.03
C VAL A 573 -50.85 23.75 16.69
N THR A 574 -49.88 24.42 16.06
CA THR A 574 -49.30 25.68 16.58
C THR A 574 -50.36 26.81 16.58
N GLU A 575 -51.15 26.91 15.52
CA GLU A 575 -52.21 27.89 15.39
C GLU A 575 -53.36 27.64 16.39
N LEU A 576 -53.69 26.38 16.63
CA LEU A 576 -54.62 25.96 17.67
C LEU A 576 -54.13 26.35 19.06
N ASP A 577 -52.82 26.25 19.34
CA ASP A 577 -52.20 26.64 20.60
C ASP A 577 -52.37 28.15 20.87
N HIS A 578 -52.14 28.98 19.84
CA HIS A 578 -52.40 30.41 19.93
C HIS A 578 -53.87 30.74 20.17
N LEU A 579 -54.80 30.04 19.54
CA LEU A 579 -56.21 30.18 19.76
C LEU A 579 -56.59 29.77 21.20
N THR A 580 -55.93 28.73 21.69
CA THR A 580 -56.09 28.22 23.05
C THR A 580 -55.65 29.20 24.13
N ASP A 581 -54.51 29.87 23.94
CA ASP A 581 -54.03 30.90 24.87
C ASP A 581 -54.96 32.13 24.88
N ARG A 582 -55.48 32.53 23.71
CA ARG A 582 -56.46 33.62 23.60
C ARG A 582 -57.78 33.25 24.30
N MET A 583 -58.27 32.03 24.12
CA MET A 583 -59.46 31.50 24.73
C MET A 583 -59.31 31.40 26.25
N THR A 584 -58.13 30.95 26.73
CA THR A 584 -57.80 30.92 28.16
C THR A 584 -57.83 32.31 28.76
N THR A 585 -57.29 33.30 28.04
CA THR A 585 -57.33 34.73 28.50
C THR A 585 -58.75 35.27 28.53
N ALA A 586 -59.53 35.03 27.49
CA ALA A 586 -60.92 35.43 27.41
C ALA A 586 -61.80 34.78 28.54
N LEU A 587 -61.51 33.50 28.82
CA LEU A 587 -62.17 32.77 29.89
C LEU A 587 -61.84 33.32 31.28
N ASN A 588 -60.60 33.68 31.57
CA ASN A 588 -60.18 34.32 32.82
C ASN A 588 -60.88 35.69 32.98
N HIS A 589 -61.14 36.41 31.89
CA HIS A 589 -61.90 37.59 31.88
C HIS A 589 -63.40 37.38 32.18
N VAL A 590 -63.99 36.28 31.74
CA VAL A 590 -65.34 35.87 32.05
C VAL A 590 -65.49 35.48 33.51
N VAL A 591 -64.54 34.71 34.03
CA VAL A 591 -64.52 34.29 35.44
C VAL A 591 -64.35 35.51 36.39
N THR A 592 -63.48 36.43 35.99
CA THR A 592 -63.33 37.69 36.76
C THR A 592 -64.60 38.55 36.77
N ALA A 593 -65.32 38.61 35.66
CA ALA A 593 -66.57 39.26 35.48
C ALA A 593 -67.71 38.57 36.26
N GLN A 594 -67.66 37.25 36.42
CA GLN A 594 -68.65 36.46 37.22
C GLN A 594 -68.69 36.86 38.71
N THR A 595 -67.56 37.26 39.30
CA THR A 595 -67.54 37.78 40.72
C THR A 595 -68.20 39.09 40.84
N THR A 596 -68.39 39.83 39.77
CA THR A 596 -69.10 41.14 39.77
C THR A 596 -70.61 41.02 39.44
N VAL A 597 -71.02 39.93 38.81
CA VAL A 597 -72.41 39.67 38.28
C VAL A 597 -73.37 39.11 39.37
N ALA A 598 -72.90 38.84 40.53
CA ALA A 598 -73.80 38.32 41.62
C ALA A 598 -74.96 39.20 41.97
N THR A 599 -75.18 40.37 41.34
CA THR A 599 -76.17 41.38 41.67
C THR A 599 -77.28 41.68 40.65
N GLU A 600 -77.30 41.20 39.39
CA GLU A 600 -78.40 41.52 38.45
C GLU A 600 -78.82 40.37 37.55
N ALA A 601 -79.92 39.68 37.84
CA ALA A 601 -80.39 38.53 37.03
C ALA A 601 -81.79 38.78 36.46
N GLY A 602 -81.99 38.57 35.20
CA GLY A 602 -83.28 38.48 34.47
C GLY A 602 -83.25 37.88 33.08
N HIS A 603 -82.17 38.21 32.34
CA HIS A 603 -82.02 37.73 30.91
C HIS A 603 -80.78 36.87 30.68
N VAL A 604 -80.11 36.47 31.71
CA VAL A 604 -78.83 35.77 31.65
C VAL A 604 -79.05 34.30 31.38
N ASP A 605 -80.18 33.73 31.81
CA ASP A 605 -80.40 32.28 31.83
C ASP A 605 -80.35 31.63 30.39
N GLN A 606 -80.98 32.30 29.40
CA GLN A 606 -80.95 31.78 28.03
C GLN A 606 -79.55 31.89 27.35
N ARG A 607 -78.80 33.01 27.69
CA ARG A 607 -77.48 33.21 27.07
C ARG A 607 -76.42 32.29 27.72
N VAL A 608 -76.51 32.15 29.06
CA VAL A 608 -75.65 31.21 29.80
C VAL A 608 -75.91 29.76 29.35
N HIS A 609 -77.17 29.44 29.11
CA HIS A 609 -77.49 28.10 28.61
C HIS A 609 -76.92 27.89 27.17
N HIS A 610 -77.01 28.91 26.29
CA HIS A 610 -76.45 28.86 24.96
C HIS A 610 -74.93 28.78 25.00
N VAL A 611 -74.27 29.59 25.85
CA VAL A 611 -72.78 29.48 25.99
C VAL A 611 -72.36 28.17 26.61
N ASN A 612 -73.09 27.66 27.59
CA ASN A 612 -72.81 26.32 28.16
C ASN A 612 -73.02 25.24 27.14
N GLN A 613 -74.04 25.35 26.28
CA GLN A 613 -74.23 24.36 25.16
C GLN A 613 -73.12 24.50 24.15
N SER A 614 -72.64 25.70 23.81
CA SER A 614 -71.54 25.95 22.88
C SER A 614 -70.21 25.44 23.48
N LEU A 615 -69.95 25.66 24.77
CA LEU A 615 -68.79 25.07 25.49
C LEU A 615 -68.83 23.55 25.49
N LYS A 616 -70.01 22.91 25.72
CA LYS A 616 -70.17 21.49 25.59
C LYS A 616 -69.81 20.97 24.19
N GLN A 617 -70.29 21.72 23.15
CA GLN A 617 -69.99 21.43 21.76
C GLN A 617 -68.50 21.58 21.43
N THR A 618 -67.72 22.38 22.19
CA THR A 618 -66.29 22.56 22.04
C THR A 618 -65.51 21.51 22.83
N VAL A 619 -65.89 21.23 24.06
CA VAL A 619 -65.22 20.24 24.93
C VAL A 619 -65.29 18.83 24.39
N GLN A 620 -66.37 18.49 23.67
CA GLN A 620 -66.57 17.17 23.13
C GLN A 620 -65.63 16.87 21.90
N PRO A 621 -65.54 17.79 20.85
CA PRO A 621 -64.55 17.62 19.81
C PRO A 621 -63.12 17.73 20.30
N LEU A 622 -62.82 18.61 21.26
CA LEU A 622 -61.50 18.69 21.92
C LEU A 622 -61.11 17.42 22.63
N THR A 623 -62.08 16.71 23.26
CA THR A 623 -61.83 15.41 23.84
C THR A 623 -61.50 14.35 22.81
N THR A 624 -62.25 14.35 21.71
CA THR A 624 -61.98 13.43 20.59
C THR A 624 -60.64 13.70 19.96
N LEU A 625 -60.29 14.97 19.71
CA LEU A 625 -59.01 15.37 19.16
C LEU A 625 -57.85 15.00 20.11
N LEU A 626 -57.94 15.22 21.40
CA LEU A 626 -56.95 14.80 22.38
C LEU A 626 -56.75 13.28 22.35
N ALA A 627 -57.83 12.51 22.22
CA ALA A 627 -57.74 11.07 22.08
C ALA A 627 -57.07 10.67 20.78
N SER A 628 -57.40 11.32 19.64
CA SER A 628 -56.81 11.10 18.35
C SER A 628 -55.31 11.45 18.32
N LEU A 629 -54.94 12.62 18.83
CA LEU A 629 -53.52 13.02 18.93
C LEU A 629 -52.72 12.14 19.89
N LYS A 630 -53.33 11.65 20.97
CA LYS A 630 -52.70 10.66 21.87
C LYS A 630 -52.42 9.35 21.14
N ASN A 631 -53.39 8.88 20.33
CA ASN A 631 -53.20 7.70 19.51
C ASN A 631 -52.12 7.91 18.44
N THR A 632 -52.14 9.09 17.79
CA THR A 632 -51.06 9.48 16.84
C THR A 632 -49.71 9.51 17.52
N LYS A 633 -49.57 10.08 18.69
CA LYS A 633 -48.33 10.07 19.49
C LYS A 633 -47.85 8.65 19.77
N THR A 634 -48.74 7.74 20.14
CA THR A 634 -48.42 6.34 20.38
C THR A 634 -47.99 5.66 19.09
N TYR A 635 -48.69 5.88 17.98
CA TYR A 635 -48.33 5.36 16.69
C TYR A 635 -46.95 5.83 16.23
N LEU A 636 -46.65 7.12 16.35
CA LEU A 636 -45.34 7.69 15.99
C LEU A 636 -44.24 7.16 16.92
N HIS A 637 -44.55 6.89 18.19
CA HIS A 637 -43.62 6.24 19.12
C HIS A 637 -43.29 4.80 18.68
N ASP A 638 -44.32 4.03 18.37
CA ASP A 638 -44.17 2.63 17.92
C ASP A 638 -43.48 2.55 16.56
N LEU A 639 -43.78 3.48 15.66
CA LEU A 639 -43.08 3.62 14.38
C LEU A 639 -41.61 3.97 14.58
N ALA A 640 -41.27 4.87 15.51
CA ALA A 640 -39.89 5.21 15.87
C ALA A 640 -39.13 4.00 16.47
N ALA A 641 -39.82 3.13 17.23
CA ALA A 641 -39.25 1.92 17.80
C ALA A 641 -39.11 0.78 16.77
N SER A 642 -39.83 0.82 15.66
CA SER A 642 -39.85 -0.20 14.60
C SER A 642 -38.56 -0.17 13.74
N GLN A 643 -38.44 -1.14 12.82
CA GLN A 643 -37.35 -1.17 11.85
C GLN A 643 -37.34 0.08 10.92
N VAL A 644 -38.48 0.63 10.60
CA VAL A 644 -38.64 1.85 9.80
C VAL A 644 -38.01 3.03 10.52
N GLY A 645 -38.12 3.11 11.84
CA GLY A 645 -37.48 4.15 12.65
C GLY A 645 -35.95 4.19 12.51
N ARG A 646 -35.32 3.09 12.15
CA ARG A 646 -33.88 3.00 11.91
C ARG A 646 -33.46 3.39 10.50
N SER A 647 -34.39 3.74 9.64
CA SER A 647 -34.11 4.13 8.27
C SER A 647 -33.60 5.55 8.19
N PHE A 648 -32.62 5.78 7.31
CA PHE A 648 -32.14 7.11 6.99
C PHE A 648 -33.19 7.85 6.15
N TYR A 649 -33.52 9.07 6.53
CA TYR A 649 -34.44 9.93 5.80
C TYR A 649 -33.86 11.35 5.70
N LEU A 650 -33.79 11.89 4.48
CA LEU A 650 -33.26 13.22 4.21
C LEU A 650 -34.34 14.27 4.46
N PRO A 651 -34.23 15.09 5.53
CA PRO A 651 -35.22 16.12 5.79
C PRO A 651 -35.09 17.28 4.79
N ALA A 652 -36.16 18.01 4.56
CA ALA A 652 -36.19 19.14 3.61
C ALA A 652 -35.14 20.21 3.90
N ASN A 653 -34.79 20.41 5.18
CA ASN A 653 -33.77 21.34 5.64
C ASN A 653 -32.35 20.76 5.72
N ALA A 654 -32.10 19.60 5.14
CA ALA A 654 -30.78 18.95 5.16
C ALA A 654 -29.66 19.85 4.64
N ALA A 655 -29.98 20.72 3.66
CA ALA A 655 -29.02 21.66 3.08
C ALA A 655 -28.48 22.70 4.09
N THR A 656 -29.16 22.95 5.18
CA THR A 656 -28.69 23.87 6.24
C THR A 656 -27.83 23.20 7.30
N ASN A 657 -27.75 21.85 7.30
CA ASN A 657 -26.96 21.08 8.25
C ASN A 657 -25.50 21.03 7.82
N GLN A 658 -24.65 21.76 8.57
CA GLN A 658 -23.21 21.87 8.29
C GLN A 658 -22.49 20.50 8.28
N ALA A 659 -22.88 19.59 9.18
CA ALA A 659 -22.25 18.25 9.25
C ALA A 659 -22.55 17.43 8.00
N TYR A 660 -23.77 17.54 7.49
CA TYR A 660 -24.18 16.87 6.25
C TYR A 660 -23.49 17.48 5.03
N GLN A 661 -23.42 18.80 4.92
CA GLN A 661 -22.70 19.49 3.84
C GLN A 661 -21.23 19.10 3.79
N ASN A 662 -20.57 19.07 4.95
CA ASN A 662 -19.17 18.61 5.05
C ASN A 662 -19.02 17.13 4.69
N SER A 663 -20.01 16.32 5.05
CA SER A 663 -20.03 14.90 4.66
C SER A 663 -20.19 14.71 3.16
N LEU A 664 -21.06 15.46 2.52
CA LEU A 664 -21.22 15.45 1.07
C LEU A 664 -19.92 15.82 0.38
N PHE A 665 -19.31 16.93 0.77
CA PHE A 665 -18.05 17.40 0.21
C PHE A 665 -16.93 16.37 0.33
N THR A 666 -16.88 15.63 1.44
CA THR A 666 -15.82 14.67 1.70
C THR A 666 -16.03 13.32 1.02
N ASN A 667 -17.26 12.81 1.04
CA ASN A 667 -17.57 11.41 0.71
C ASN A 667 -18.32 11.25 -0.62
N ILE A 668 -18.66 12.34 -1.32
CA ILE A 668 -19.28 12.30 -2.66
C ILE A 668 -18.45 13.15 -3.61
N SER A 669 -18.31 12.69 -4.86
CA SER A 669 -17.62 13.42 -5.93
C SER A 669 -18.40 14.67 -6.35
N SER A 670 -17.73 15.62 -6.98
CA SER A 670 -18.34 16.87 -7.45
C SER A 670 -19.44 16.66 -8.51
N ASP A 671 -19.35 15.59 -9.29
CA ASP A 671 -20.37 15.17 -10.29
C ASP A 671 -21.50 14.31 -9.69
N LEU A 672 -21.48 14.07 -8.38
CA LEU A 672 -22.46 13.28 -7.63
C LEU A 672 -22.58 11.81 -8.09
N SER A 673 -21.63 11.30 -8.89
CA SER A 673 -21.66 9.95 -9.45
C SER A 673 -20.87 8.93 -8.62
N MET A 674 -20.00 9.38 -7.71
CA MET A 674 -19.17 8.51 -6.88
C MET A 674 -19.34 8.82 -5.41
N THR A 675 -19.35 7.77 -4.60
CA THR A 675 -19.28 7.88 -3.12
C THR A 675 -18.21 6.96 -2.56
N GLN A 676 -17.66 7.36 -1.43
CA GLN A 676 -16.57 6.68 -0.77
C GLN A 676 -16.96 6.27 0.66
N LEU A 677 -16.73 4.99 0.97
CA LEU A 677 -16.87 4.45 2.31
C LEU A 677 -15.49 4.09 2.83
N THR A 678 -15.11 4.60 3.98
CA THR A 678 -13.82 4.35 4.62
C THR A 678 -14.01 3.37 5.79
N VAL A 679 -13.36 2.22 5.72
CA VAL A 679 -13.48 1.14 6.70
C VAL A 679 -12.17 0.99 7.45
N ALA A 680 -12.17 1.30 8.74
CA ALA A 680 -11.05 1.04 9.64
C ALA A 680 -11.19 -0.35 10.28
N LEU A 681 -10.11 -1.12 10.29
CA LEU A 681 -10.06 -2.46 10.90
C LEU A 681 -9.48 -2.39 12.31
N LYS A 682 -9.77 -3.40 13.15
CA LYS A 682 -9.16 -3.57 14.48
C LYS A 682 -7.75 -4.14 14.40
N SER A 683 -7.51 -4.99 13.41
CA SER A 683 -6.22 -5.67 13.22
C SER A 683 -5.30 -4.90 12.25
N ALA A 684 -4.00 -5.19 12.32
CA ALA A 684 -3.01 -4.60 11.43
C ALA A 684 -3.31 -4.93 9.94
N PRO A 685 -3.11 -3.98 9.02
CA PRO A 685 -3.47 -4.14 7.61
C PRO A 685 -2.88 -5.37 6.93
N ALA A 686 -1.65 -5.75 7.28
CA ALA A 686 -0.95 -6.92 6.73
C ALA A 686 -1.37 -8.27 7.29
N SER A 687 -2.24 -8.29 8.30
CA SER A 687 -2.59 -9.54 9.00
C SER A 687 -3.50 -10.45 8.18
N ALA A 688 -3.43 -11.76 8.44
CA ALA A 688 -4.36 -12.73 7.85
C ALA A 688 -5.83 -12.44 8.22
N ALA A 689 -6.06 -11.87 9.42
CA ALA A 689 -7.38 -11.44 9.85
C ALA A 689 -7.93 -10.32 8.96
N SER A 690 -7.11 -9.30 8.66
CA SER A 690 -7.50 -8.19 7.78
C SER A 690 -7.82 -8.66 6.36
N ARG A 691 -7.02 -9.60 5.80
CA ARG A 691 -7.29 -10.17 4.48
C ARG A 691 -8.63 -10.94 4.43
N ARG A 692 -8.94 -11.76 5.46
CA ARG A 692 -10.24 -12.45 5.54
C ARG A 692 -11.40 -11.46 5.69
N THR A 693 -11.19 -10.41 6.49
CA THR A 693 -12.19 -9.35 6.65
C THR A 693 -12.44 -8.62 5.34
N LEU A 694 -11.39 -8.30 4.56
CA LEU A 694 -11.52 -7.68 3.25
C LEU A 694 -12.40 -8.50 2.29
N GLN A 695 -12.18 -9.81 2.22
CA GLN A 695 -13.01 -10.70 1.39
C GLN A 695 -14.49 -10.67 1.83
N ARG A 696 -14.75 -10.67 3.15
CA ARG A 696 -16.11 -10.54 3.68
C ARG A 696 -16.71 -9.17 3.37
N LEU A 697 -15.94 -8.09 3.49
CA LEU A 697 -16.39 -6.74 3.12
C LEU A 697 -16.79 -6.67 1.64
N GLN A 698 -16.00 -7.25 0.76
CA GLN A 698 -16.31 -7.30 -0.68
C GLN A 698 -17.58 -8.10 -0.95
N ALA A 699 -17.75 -9.27 -0.34
CA ALA A 699 -18.95 -10.09 -0.46
C ALA A 699 -20.19 -9.35 0.08
N VAL A 700 -20.12 -8.79 1.31
CA VAL A 700 -21.21 -8.02 1.91
C VAL A 700 -21.57 -6.80 1.08
N THR A 701 -20.58 -6.12 0.50
CA THR A 701 -20.82 -4.97 -0.39
C THR A 701 -21.58 -5.41 -1.63
N HIS A 702 -21.13 -6.47 -2.28
CA HIS A 702 -21.78 -7.00 -3.48
C HIS A 702 -23.22 -7.44 -3.20
N ASP A 703 -23.40 -8.28 -2.17
CA ASP A 703 -24.71 -8.85 -1.81
C ASP A 703 -25.72 -7.77 -1.37
N SER A 704 -25.21 -6.73 -0.68
CA SER A 704 -26.09 -5.65 -0.20
C SER A 704 -26.57 -4.72 -1.30
N LEU A 705 -25.91 -4.69 -2.45
CA LEU A 705 -26.28 -3.84 -3.58
C LEU A 705 -27.18 -4.54 -4.62
N LEU A 706 -27.23 -5.88 -4.64
CA LEU A 706 -27.90 -6.67 -5.70
C LEU A 706 -29.38 -6.30 -5.96
N ALA A 707 -30.16 -6.02 -4.91
CA ALA A 707 -31.58 -5.71 -5.02
C ALA A 707 -31.89 -4.23 -4.77
N THR A 708 -30.95 -3.34 -5.04
CA THR A 708 -31.07 -1.92 -4.73
C THR A 708 -30.90 -1.06 -5.99
N PRO A 709 -31.23 0.22 -5.98
CA PRO A 709 -30.94 1.13 -7.08
C PRO A 709 -29.47 1.17 -7.49
N LEU A 710 -28.55 0.76 -6.57
CA LEU A 710 -27.11 0.73 -6.82
C LEU A 710 -26.59 -0.66 -7.29
N ALA A 711 -27.46 -1.57 -7.73
CA ALA A 711 -27.08 -2.92 -8.18
C ALA A 711 -26.04 -2.91 -9.34
N HIS A 712 -26.08 -1.91 -10.20
CA HIS A 712 -25.13 -1.75 -11.31
C HIS A 712 -23.95 -0.82 -11.00
N ALA A 713 -23.78 -0.40 -9.74
CA ALA A 713 -22.66 0.42 -9.35
C ALA A 713 -21.33 -0.34 -9.49
N LYS A 714 -20.31 0.30 -10.07
CA LYS A 714 -18.96 -0.24 -10.11
C LYS A 714 -18.34 -0.08 -8.72
N ILE A 715 -17.94 -1.21 -8.14
CA ILE A 715 -17.30 -1.27 -6.83
C ILE A 715 -15.79 -1.25 -7.04
N LEU A 716 -15.10 -0.29 -6.43
CA LEU A 716 -13.66 -0.21 -6.39
C LEU A 716 -13.21 -0.26 -4.93
N THR A 717 -12.45 -1.28 -4.57
CA THR A 717 -11.88 -1.42 -3.22
C THR A 717 -10.40 -1.08 -3.28
N THR A 718 -9.95 -0.16 -2.44
CA THR A 718 -8.57 0.31 -2.39
C THR A 718 -8.05 0.34 -0.95
N GLY A 719 -6.76 0.62 -0.80
CA GLY A 719 -6.07 0.66 0.47
C GLY A 719 -5.02 -0.45 0.61
N VAL A 720 -4.18 -0.28 1.59
CA VAL A 720 -3.02 -1.12 1.87
C VAL A 720 -3.39 -2.61 1.99
N THR A 721 -4.47 -2.92 2.70
CA THR A 721 -4.95 -4.31 2.88
C THR A 721 -5.35 -4.95 1.56
N GLN A 722 -6.00 -4.20 0.65
CA GLN A 722 -6.37 -4.65 -0.68
C GLN A 722 -5.14 -4.95 -1.54
N GLN A 723 -4.18 -4.04 -1.54
CA GLN A 723 -2.93 -4.21 -2.30
C GLN A 723 -2.17 -5.47 -1.85
N GLN A 724 -2.07 -5.68 -0.53
CA GLN A 724 -1.44 -6.87 0.02
C GLN A 724 -2.21 -8.15 -0.27
N HIS A 725 -3.54 -8.10 -0.19
CA HIS A 725 -4.37 -9.24 -0.56
C HIS A 725 -4.16 -9.62 -2.02
N TYR A 726 -4.15 -8.63 -2.93
CA TYR A 726 -3.90 -8.84 -4.35
C TYR A 726 -2.53 -9.47 -4.60
N GLN A 727 -1.47 -8.93 -4.01
CA GLN A 727 -0.12 -9.49 -4.12
C GLN A 727 -0.03 -10.91 -3.57
N HIS A 728 -0.60 -11.13 -2.38
CA HIS A 728 -0.63 -12.46 -1.76
C HIS A 728 -1.39 -13.48 -2.61
N THR A 729 -2.51 -13.08 -3.20
CA THR A 729 -3.31 -13.96 -4.07
C THR A 729 -2.57 -14.28 -5.35
N LEU A 730 -1.93 -13.29 -5.98
CA LEU A 730 -1.08 -13.51 -7.16
C LEU A 730 0.05 -14.50 -6.86
N ILE A 731 0.74 -14.31 -5.74
CA ILE A 731 1.80 -15.21 -5.31
C ILE A 731 1.23 -16.60 -5.04
N ALA A 732 0.16 -16.73 -4.26
CA ALA A 732 -0.39 -18.03 -3.88
C ALA A 732 -0.94 -18.83 -5.07
N THR A 733 -1.61 -18.16 -6.01
CA THR A 733 -2.26 -18.83 -7.15
C THR A 733 -1.30 -19.15 -8.30
N HIS A 734 -0.29 -18.32 -8.49
CA HIS A 734 0.59 -18.42 -9.64
C HIS A 734 2.04 -18.84 -9.33
N ALA A 735 2.49 -18.71 -8.08
CA ALA A 735 3.88 -18.98 -7.70
C ALA A 735 4.34 -20.38 -8.12
N LEU A 736 3.56 -21.42 -7.84
CA LEU A 736 3.93 -22.79 -8.17
C LEU A 736 4.02 -23.00 -9.68
N ARG A 737 3.05 -22.51 -10.44
CA ARG A 737 3.03 -22.64 -11.91
C ARG A 737 4.22 -21.95 -12.56
N TRP A 738 4.58 -20.80 -12.06
CA TRP A 738 5.63 -19.99 -12.62
C TRP A 738 7.02 -20.41 -12.16
N LEU A 739 7.13 -20.91 -10.92
CA LEU A 739 8.35 -21.51 -10.43
C LEU A 739 8.69 -22.76 -11.26
N THR A 740 7.70 -23.60 -11.56
CA THR A 740 7.89 -24.76 -12.46
C THR A 740 8.24 -24.32 -13.88
N LEU A 741 7.59 -23.31 -14.43
CA LEU A 741 7.91 -22.79 -15.76
C LEU A 741 9.32 -22.18 -15.79
N GLY A 742 9.69 -21.39 -14.80
CA GLY A 742 11.03 -20.80 -14.66
C GLY A 742 12.13 -21.87 -14.55
N LEU A 743 11.88 -22.94 -13.78
CA LEU A 743 12.78 -24.09 -13.68
C LEU A 743 12.92 -24.81 -15.04
N ILE A 744 11.82 -25.07 -15.73
CA ILE A 744 11.84 -25.71 -17.05
C ILE A 744 12.62 -24.85 -18.05
N ILE A 745 12.35 -23.55 -18.12
CA ILE A 745 13.08 -22.62 -18.99
C ILE A 745 14.56 -22.61 -18.63
N GLY A 746 14.89 -22.54 -17.33
CA GLY A 746 16.28 -22.60 -16.85
C GLY A 746 16.98 -23.88 -17.28
N ILE A 747 16.34 -25.05 -17.12
CA ILE A 747 16.86 -26.33 -17.54
C ILE A 747 17.08 -26.37 -19.06
N VAL A 748 16.09 -25.93 -19.84
CA VAL A 748 16.16 -25.93 -21.31
C VAL A 748 17.31 -25.06 -21.82
N VAL A 749 17.41 -23.83 -21.29
CA VAL A 749 18.46 -22.89 -21.70
C VAL A 749 19.85 -23.41 -21.30
N LEU A 750 20.00 -23.93 -20.08
CA LEU A 750 21.23 -24.55 -19.65
C LEU A 750 21.56 -25.81 -20.50
N TRP A 751 20.57 -26.59 -20.86
CA TRP A 751 20.74 -27.75 -21.73
C TRP A 751 21.26 -27.35 -23.11
N PHE A 752 20.65 -26.35 -23.74
CA PHE A 752 21.15 -25.84 -25.03
C PHE A 752 22.57 -25.27 -24.90
N GLY A 753 22.85 -24.59 -23.80
CA GLY A 753 24.16 -23.99 -23.57
C GLY A 753 25.24 -24.99 -23.24
N LEU A 754 24.95 -25.92 -22.35
CA LEU A 754 25.91 -26.92 -21.84
C LEU A 754 25.89 -28.24 -22.61
N ARG A 755 24.90 -28.44 -23.47
CA ARG A 755 24.70 -29.68 -24.26
C ARG A 755 24.65 -30.96 -23.43
N SER A 756 24.22 -30.85 -22.15
CA SER A 756 24.07 -31.96 -21.23
C SER A 756 22.84 -31.76 -20.36
N LEU A 757 21.84 -32.60 -20.52
CA LEU A 757 20.59 -32.54 -19.77
C LEU A 757 20.84 -32.87 -18.29
N THR A 758 21.62 -33.91 -18.01
CA THR A 758 21.93 -34.36 -16.66
C THR A 758 22.64 -33.28 -15.84
N PHE A 759 23.61 -32.61 -16.46
CA PHE A 759 24.34 -31.50 -15.82
C PHE A 759 23.44 -30.29 -15.59
N SER A 760 22.55 -29.96 -16.53
CA SER A 760 21.61 -28.87 -16.42
C SER A 760 20.58 -29.10 -15.29
N LEU A 761 20.06 -30.33 -15.18
CA LEU A 761 19.15 -30.74 -14.08
C LEU A 761 19.86 -30.64 -12.73
N LEU A 762 21.08 -31.16 -12.63
CA LEU A 762 21.85 -31.11 -11.39
C LEU A 762 22.16 -29.68 -10.95
N MET A 763 22.58 -28.82 -11.90
CA MET A 763 22.84 -27.42 -11.62
C MET A 763 21.56 -26.69 -11.13
N THR A 764 20.45 -26.91 -11.79
CA THR A 764 19.20 -26.28 -11.42
C THR A 764 18.72 -26.75 -10.05
N ALA A 765 18.85 -28.05 -9.75
CA ALA A 765 18.53 -28.61 -8.45
C ALA A 765 19.39 -28.02 -7.32
N CYS A 766 20.70 -27.92 -7.54
CA CYS A 766 21.62 -27.31 -6.56
C CYS A 766 21.35 -25.83 -6.36
N LEU A 767 21.13 -25.06 -7.43
CA LEU A 767 20.79 -23.64 -7.34
C LEU A 767 19.50 -23.43 -6.56
N THR A 768 18.48 -24.25 -6.83
CA THR A 768 17.21 -24.22 -6.08
C THR A 768 17.43 -24.54 -4.60
N GLY A 769 18.21 -25.59 -4.30
CA GLY A 769 18.56 -25.96 -2.93
C GLY A 769 19.33 -24.85 -2.21
N VAL A 770 20.33 -24.23 -2.84
CA VAL A 770 21.08 -23.11 -2.29
C VAL A 770 20.16 -21.92 -2.02
N THR A 771 19.26 -21.60 -2.95
CA THR A 771 18.33 -20.49 -2.79
C THR A 771 17.39 -20.72 -1.59
N LEU A 772 16.83 -21.93 -1.46
CA LEU A 772 15.98 -22.29 -0.33
C LEU A 772 16.72 -22.27 1.01
N THR A 773 17.95 -22.76 1.02
CA THR A 773 18.78 -22.79 2.25
C THR A 773 19.20 -21.39 2.67
N SER A 774 19.63 -20.55 1.71
CA SER A 774 19.98 -19.15 2.00
C SER A 774 18.76 -18.34 2.44
N TRP A 775 17.60 -18.60 1.85
CA TRP A 775 16.33 -18.01 2.31
C TRP A 775 16.00 -18.43 3.74
N GLY A 776 16.01 -19.73 4.03
CA GLY A 776 15.71 -20.24 5.37
C GLY A 776 16.62 -19.64 6.46
N TRP A 777 17.93 -19.63 6.25
CA TRP A 777 18.89 -19.02 7.18
C TRP A 777 18.70 -17.51 7.32
N THR A 778 18.50 -16.82 6.21
CA THR A 778 18.26 -15.37 6.25
C THR A 778 16.97 -15.04 6.99
N GLN A 779 15.91 -15.79 6.74
CA GLN A 779 14.65 -15.66 7.46
C GLN A 779 14.84 -15.84 8.97
N LEU A 780 15.57 -16.85 9.38
CA LEU A 780 15.88 -17.13 10.78
C LEU A 780 16.69 -16.01 11.43
N ILE A 781 17.73 -15.52 10.76
CA ILE A 781 18.56 -14.40 11.22
C ILE A 781 17.73 -13.12 11.37
N LEU A 782 16.93 -12.77 10.36
CA LEU A 782 16.12 -11.56 10.37
C LEU A 782 15.03 -11.61 11.44
N THR A 783 14.36 -12.76 11.60
CA THR A 783 13.23 -12.88 12.55
C THR A 783 13.67 -13.06 13.99
N ARG A 784 14.70 -13.87 14.25
CA ARG A 784 15.16 -14.24 15.62
C ARG A 784 16.20 -13.29 16.16
N TRP A 785 17.20 -12.91 15.38
CA TRP A 785 18.34 -12.13 15.85
C TRP A 785 18.18 -10.64 15.62
N LEU A 786 17.75 -10.26 14.41
CA LEU A 786 17.58 -8.85 14.06
C LEU A 786 16.17 -8.33 14.33
N GLN A 787 15.19 -9.21 14.57
CA GLN A 787 13.79 -8.89 14.86
C GLN A 787 13.14 -7.93 13.85
N THR A 788 13.63 -7.96 12.60
CA THR A 788 13.19 -7.07 11.52
C THR A 788 11.96 -7.59 10.77
N GLY A 789 11.51 -8.80 11.07
CA GLY A 789 10.37 -9.45 10.42
C GLY A 789 10.76 -10.34 9.22
N PRO A 790 9.78 -11.01 8.56
CA PRO A 790 10.05 -11.93 7.46
C PRO A 790 10.54 -11.21 6.20
N LEU A 791 11.22 -11.97 5.33
CA LEU A 791 11.76 -11.52 4.04
C LEU A 791 10.67 -11.10 3.08
N SER A 792 10.98 -10.10 2.27
CA SER A 792 10.13 -9.69 1.16
C SER A 792 10.38 -10.53 -0.10
N SER A 793 9.40 -10.55 -1.00
CA SER A 793 9.52 -11.24 -2.28
C SER A 793 10.59 -10.62 -3.18
N SER A 794 10.81 -9.32 -3.12
CA SER A 794 11.82 -8.61 -3.89
C SER A 794 13.25 -9.01 -3.50
N VAL A 795 13.48 -9.28 -2.22
CA VAL A 795 14.77 -9.80 -1.71
C VAL A 795 15.06 -11.19 -2.28
N LEU A 796 14.05 -12.08 -2.26
CA LEU A 796 14.22 -13.42 -2.82
C LEU A 796 14.64 -13.36 -4.30
N LEU A 797 13.98 -12.50 -5.06
CA LEU A 797 14.23 -12.37 -6.50
C LEU A 797 15.59 -11.75 -6.82
N GLY A 798 15.93 -10.66 -6.12
CA GLY A 798 17.24 -10.03 -6.27
C GLY A 798 18.38 -10.98 -5.92
N SER A 799 18.23 -11.74 -4.82
CA SER A 799 19.21 -12.75 -4.42
C SER A 799 19.28 -13.93 -5.40
N LEU A 800 18.13 -14.41 -5.91
CA LEU A 800 18.09 -15.46 -6.91
C LEU A 800 18.84 -15.05 -8.19
N MET A 801 18.69 -13.82 -8.67
CA MET A 801 19.42 -13.29 -9.81
C MET A 801 20.93 -13.27 -9.56
N LEU A 802 21.36 -12.76 -8.39
CA LEU A 802 22.77 -12.72 -8.03
C LEU A 802 23.36 -14.13 -7.87
N LEU A 803 22.65 -15.04 -7.23
CA LEU A 803 23.06 -16.43 -7.08
C LEU A 803 23.13 -17.17 -8.43
N THR A 804 22.15 -16.93 -9.31
CA THR A 804 22.17 -17.50 -10.66
C THR A 804 23.39 -17.00 -11.44
N LEU A 805 23.69 -15.72 -11.36
CA LEU A 805 24.87 -15.12 -11.97
C LEU A 805 26.15 -15.76 -11.42
N HIS A 806 26.29 -15.83 -10.10
CA HIS A 806 27.41 -16.46 -9.42
C HIS A 806 27.63 -17.92 -9.89
N TRP A 807 26.55 -18.72 -9.87
CA TRP A 807 26.60 -20.12 -10.34
C TRP A 807 27.03 -20.26 -11.79
N LEU A 808 26.45 -19.46 -12.68
CA LEU A 808 26.81 -19.49 -14.09
C LEU A 808 28.25 -19.06 -14.31
N MET A 809 28.74 -18.06 -13.55
CA MET A 809 30.14 -17.64 -13.60
C MET A 809 31.08 -18.75 -13.18
N ILE A 810 30.83 -19.35 -12.02
CA ILE A 810 31.71 -20.42 -11.48
C ILE A 810 31.73 -21.63 -12.40
N THR A 811 30.57 -22.07 -12.85
CA THR A 811 30.47 -23.29 -13.63
C THR A 811 31.01 -23.16 -15.06
N THR A 812 30.79 -22.03 -15.72
CA THR A 812 31.35 -21.76 -17.05
C THR A 812 32.85 -21.55 -17.00
N ALA A 813 33.37 -20.92 -15.97
CA ALA A 813 34.77 -20.61 -15.82
C ALA A 813 35.61 -21.76 -15.28
N THR A 814 35.05 -22.60 -14.43
CA THR A 814 35.78 -23.73 -13.83
C THR A 814 35.96 -24.92 -14.77
N GLY A 815 35.24 -24.92 -15.92
CA GLY A 815 35.38 -26.01 -16.89
C GLY A 815 34.80 -27.36 -16.41
N TYR A 816 34.05 -27.40 -15.31
CA TYR A 816 33.39 -28.65 -14.85
C TYR A 816 32.50 -29.23 -15.94
N CYS A 817 31.84 -28.37 -16.71
CA CYS A 817 31.06 -28.78 -17.85
C CYS A 817 31.93 -29.47 -18.94
N GLN A 818 33.11 -28.96 -19.18
CA GLN A 818 34.03 -29.59 -20.16
C GLN A 818 34.60 -30.93 -19.66
N SER A 819 34.89 -31.05 -18.37
CA SER A 819 35.37 -32.30 -17.78
C SER A 819 34.30 -33.39 -17.79
N TRP A 820 33.04 -33.00 -17.53
CA TRP A 820 31.88 -33.90 -17.62
C TRP A 820 31.65 -34.45 -19.03
N LEU A 821 31.84 -33.59 -20.03
CA LEU A 821 31.61 -33.93 -21.43
C LEU A 821 32.78 -34.70 -22.06
N ARG A 822 34.01 -34.59 -21.55
CA ARG A 822 35.23 -35.10 -22.19
C ARG A 822 35.88 -36.24 -21.47
N HIS A 823 35.38 -36.74 -20.33
CA HIS A 823 35.98 -37.81 -19.54
C HIS A 823 37.49 -37.61 -19.31
N LEU A 824 37.87 -36.44 -18.72
CA LEU A 824 39.27 -36.06 -18.50
C LEU A 824 39.97 -37.02 -17.54
N GLU A 825 41.25 -37.30 -17.81
CA GLU A 825 42.11 -38.11 -16.90
C GLU A 825 42.21 -37.48 -15.50
N PRO A 826 42.33 -38.27 -14.43
CA PRO A 826 42.38 -37.81 -13.05
C PRO A 826 43.46 -36.75 -12.77
N ALA A 827 44.64 -36.86 -13.40
CA ALA A 827 45.75 -35.92 -13.23
C ALA A 827 45.39 -34.50 -13.78
N HIS A 828 44.73 -34.43 -14.95
CA HIS A 828 44.29 -33.20 -15.56
C HIS A 828 43.13 -32.58 -14.80
N LEU A 829 42.22 -33.39 -14.24
CA LEU A 829 41.15 -32.92 -13.36
C LEU A 829 41.70 -32.25 -12.09
N GLN A 830 42.69 -32.84 -11.45
CA GLN A 830 43.29 -32.31 -10.26
C GLN A 830 43.93 -30.91 -10.48
N GLN A 831 44.68 -30.77 -11.58
CA GLN A 831 45.24 -29.47 -11.97
C GLN A 831 44.17 -28.46 -12.27
N HIS A 832 43.07 -28.89 -12.87
CA HIS A 832 41.91 -28.03 -13.18
C HIS A 832 41.20 -27.51 -11.92
N PHE A 833 41.04 -28.35 -10.90
CA PHE A 833 40.44 -27.93 -9.62
C PHE A 833 41.24 -26.82 -8.91
N TYR A 834 42.56 -26.89 -8.94
CA TYR A 834 43.42 -25.86 -8.36
C TYR A 834 43.38 -24.55 -9.18
N THR A 835 43.35 -24.64 -10.51
CA THR A 835 43.25 -23.47 -11.38
C THR A 835 41.90 -22.79 -11.28
N SER A 836 40.84 -23.58 -11.12
CA SER A 836 39.46 -23.06 -10.93
C SER A 836 39.32 -22.22 -9.67
N GLY A 837 39.93 -22.61 -8.55
CA GLY A 837 39.88 -21.83 -7.32
C GLY A 837 40.56 -20.45 -7.43
N ARG A 838 41.54 -20.31 -8.34
CA ARG A 838 42.16 -18.99 -8.63
C ARG A 838 41.21 -18.07 -9.37
N PHE A 839 40.25 -18.60 -10.08
CA PHE A 839 39.22 -17.82 -10.77
C PHE A 839 38.09 -17.46 -9.81
N VAL A 840 37.60 -18.43 -9.03
CA VAL A 840 36.39 -18.29 -8.19
C VAL A 840 36.62 -17.35 -7.01
N CYS A 841 37.78 -17.42 -6.35
CA CYS A 841 38.05 -16.59 -5.18
C CYS A 841 37.93 -15.07 -5.47
N PRO A 842 38.52 -14.52 -6.54
CA PRO A 842 38.33 -13.14 -6.92
C PRO A 842 36.89 -12.77 -7.32
N VAL A 843 36.17 -13.67 -8.01
CA VAL A 843 34.74 -13.48 -8.33
C VAL A 843 33.98 -13.24 -7.05
N THR A 844 34.13 -14.11 -6.07
CA THR A 844 33.50 -13.98 -4.76
C THR A 844 33.93 -12.69 -4.04
N MET A 845 35.22 -12.36 -4.08
CA MET A 845 35.70 -11.11 -3.46
C MET A 845 35.06 -9.87 -4.12
N ILE A 846 34.93 -9.83 -5.43
CA ILE A 846 34.28 -8.70 -6.14
C ILE A 846 32.81 -8.61 -5.76
N GLU A 847 32.09 -9.72 -5.69
CA GLU A 847 30.68 -9.73 -5.26
C GLU A 847 30.53 -9.23 -3.81
N LEU A 848 31.44 -9.67 -2.94
CA LEU A 848 31.49 -9.20 -1.53
C LEU A 848 31.67 -7.69 -1.43
N THR A 849 32.44 -7.04 -2.30
CA THR A 849 32.64 -5.58 -2.26
C THR A 849 31.35 -4.79 -2.36
N TYR A 850 30.37 -5.29 -3.11
CA TYR A 850 29.08 -4.65 -3.28
C TYR A 850 28.05 -5.10 -2.24
N LEU A 851 28.15 -6.33 -1.75
CA LEU A 851 27.20 -6.90 -0.79
C LEU A 851 27.50 -6.49 0.66
N LEU A 852 28.77 -6.40 1.05
CA LEU A 852 29.14 -6.01 2.42
C LEU A 852 28.66 -4.61 2.84
N PRO A 853 28.80 -3.55 1.99
CA PRO A 853 28.25 -2.26 2.34
C PRO A 853 26.73 -2.26 2.53
N LEU A 854 26.01 -3.13 1.83
CA LEU A 854 24.56 -3.29 1.99
C LEU A 854 24.17 -3.85 3.37
N LEU A 855 25.03 -4.66 4.01
CA LEU A 855 24.79 -5.14 5.38
C LEU A 855 24.82 -4.01 6.42
N LEU A 856 25.62 -2.98 6.18
CA LEU A 856 25.75 -1.83 7.07
C LEU A 856 24.60 -0.83 6.93
N THR A 857 23.76 -1.01 5.91
CA THR A 857 22.61 -0.12 5.69
C THR A 857 21.55 -0.33 6.76
N THR A 858 20.76 0.69 7.00
CA THR A 858 19.63 0.61 7.91
C THR A 858 18.42 -0.08 7.25
N ALA A 859 18.44 -0.27 5.92
CA ALA A 859 17.37 -0.83 5.12
C ALA A 859 17.25 -2.36 5.23
N PRO A 860 16.21 -3.01 5.92
CA PRO A 860 16.12 -4.48 6.04
C PRO A 860 16.02 -5.19 4.70
N THR A 861 15.37 -4.61 3.70
CA THR A 861 15.33 -5.19 2.35
C THR A 861 16.73 -5.32 1.78
N LEU A 862 17.56 -4.29 1.89
CA LEU A 862 18.95 -4.31 1.44
C LEU A 862 19.81 -5.24 2.29
N LYS A 863 19.62 -5.24 3.61
CA LYS A 863 20.26 -6.22 4.51
C LYS A 863 19.86 -7.65 4.18
N GLY A 864 18.57 -7.88 3.95
CA GLY A 864 18.06 -9.18 3.55
C GLY A 864 18.66 -9.66 2.24
N LEU A 865 18.73 -8.79 1.22
CA LEU A 865 19.38 -9.05 -0.06
C LEU A 865 20.84 -9.44 0.12
N ALA A 866 21.58 -8.66 0.90
CA ALA A 866 22.99 -8.91 1.16
C ALA A 866 23.19 -10.22 1.93
N LEU A 867 22.47 -10.45 3.04
CA LEU A 867 22.56 -11.67 3.83
C LEU A 867 22.23 -12.91 2.99
N MET A 868 21.12 -12.90 2.29
CA MET A 868 20.70 -14.04 1.49
C MET A 868 21.70 -14.36 0.37
N SER A 869 22.20 -13.31 -0.31
CA SER A 869 23.20 -13.48 -1.35
C SER A 869 24.53 -13.96 -0.78
N LEU A 870 25.00 -13.42 0.36
CA LEU A 870 26.26 -13.83 0.99
C LEU A 870 26.20 -15.28 1.48
N ILE A 871 25.12 -15.69 2.14
CA ILE A 871 24.92 -17.06 2.57
C ILE A 871 24.88 -17.98 1.36
N GLY A 872 24.13 -17.61 0.32
CA GLY A 872 24.03 -18.40 -0.90
C GLY A 872 25.35 -18.53 -1.66
N ILE A 873 26.11 -17.46 -1.79
CA ILE A 873 27.46 -17.47 -2.39
C ILE A 873 28.41 -18.38 -1.58
N THR A 874 28.37 -18.28 -0.25
CA THR A 874 29.20 -19.11 0.63
C THR A 874 28.86 -20.59 0.47
N ILE A 875 27.57 -20.94 0.49
CA ILE A 875 27.09 -22.31 0.31
C ILE A 875 27.44 -22.80 -1.10
N SER A 876 27.28 -21.98 -2.13
CA SER A 876 27.67 -22.31 -3.52
C SER A 876 29.15 -22.64 -3.64
N ASN A 877 30.01 -21.84 -3.00
CA ASN A 877 31.47 -22.06 -2.98
C ASN A 877 31.90 -23.33 -2.26
N LEU A 878 31.06 -23.89 -1.40
CA LEU A 878 31.26 -25.19 -0.76
C LEU A 878 30.69 -26.35 -1.60
N ILE A 879 29.46 -26.19 -2.13
CA ILE A 879 28.78 -27.25 -2.87
C ILE A 879 29.49 -27.57 -4.19
N VAL A 880 29.92 -26.53 -4.94
CA VAL A 880 30.54 -26.76 -6.22
C VAL A 880 31.81 -27.61 -6.12
N PRO A 881 32.81 -27.28 -5.29
CA PRO A 881 34.01 -28.13 -5.18
C PRO A 881 33.73 -29.49 -4.56
N LEU A 882 32.85 -29.60 -3.55
CA LEU A 882 32.56 -30.86 -2.88
C LEU A 882 31.71 -31.83 -3.72
N GLY A 883 30.62 -31.30 -4.32
CA GLY A 883 29.64 -32.13 -5.02
C GLY A 883 30.06 -32.41 -6.44
N PHE A 884 30.29 -31.36 -7.24
CA PHE A 884 30.52 -31.52 -8.68
C PHE A 884 31.80 -32.30 -9.00
N SER A 885 32.84 -32.16 -8.19
CA SER A 885 34.07 -32.98 -8.37
C SER A 885 33.81 -34.46 -8.15
N GLY A 886 33.01 -34.81 -7.14
CA GLY A 886 32.64 -36.21 -6.84
C GLY A 886 31.70 -36.79 -7.90
N TRP A 887 30.70 -35.98 -8.33
CA TRP A 887 29.75 -36.40 -9.38
C TRP A 887 30.42 -36.56 -10.75
N THR A 888 31.46 -35.80 -11.05
CA THR A 888 32.27 -36.04 -12.29
C THR A 888 33.00 -37.35 -12.22
N ARG A 889 33.47 -37.78 -11.03
CA ARG A 889 34.06 -39.12 -10.88
C ARG A 889 33.04 -40.24 -11.08
N TRP A 890 31.85 -40.11 -10.43
CA TRP A 890 30.77 -41.10 -10.62
C TRP A 890 30.27 -41.19 -12.07
N ALA A 891 30.31 -40.08 -12.83
CA ALA A 891 29.97 -40.09 -14.26
C ALA A 891 31.01 -40.82 -15.09
N ASN A 892 32.29 -40.75 -14.70
CA ASN A 892 33.41 -41.38 -15.42
C ASN A 892 33.64 -42.81 -14.96
N GLU A 893 33.48 -43.07 -13.65
CA GLU A 893 33.65 -44.38 -13.00
C GLU A 893 32.36 -44.68 -12.19
N PRO A 894 31.30 -45.22 -12.82
CA PRO A 894 30.07 -45.47 -12.07
C PRO A 894 30.33 -46.46 -10.93
N PRO A 895 29.74 -46.24 -9.73
CA PRO A 895 29.94 -47.12 -8.59
C PRO A 895 29.48 -48.54 -8.91
N ALA A 896 30.09 -49.52 -8.25
CA ALA A 896 29.85 -50.96 -8.48
C ALA A 896 28.36 -51.37 -8.44
N ILE A 897 27.52 -50.60 -7.70
CA ILE A 897 26.06 -50.78 -7.68
C ILE A 897 25.42 -50.49 -9.05
N ALA A 898 25.94 -49.50 -9.79
CA ALA A 898 25.40 -49.16 -11.12
C ALA A 898 25.81 -50.23 -12.18
N THR A 899 26.95 -50.87 -11.98
CA THR A 899 27.38 -52.02 -12.84
C THR A 899 26.54 -53.25 -12.53
N LEU A 900 26.08 -53.47 -11.32
CA LEU A 900 25.12 -54.54 -10.98
C LEU A 900 23.77 -54.33 -11.71
N TRP A 901 23.28 -53.09 -11.79
CA TRP A 901 22.05 -52.81 -12.58
C TRP A 901 22.21 -52.98 -14.10
N GLN A 902 23.41 -52.85 -14.63
CA GLN A 902 23.69 -53.18 -16.05
C GLN A 902 23.64 -54.66 -16.29
N HIS A 903 23.99 -55.50 -15.31
CA HIS A 903 23.88 -56.95 -15.43
C HIS A 903 22.43 -57.45 -15.33
N PHE A 904 21.52 -56.69 -14.81
CA PHE A 904 20.07 -56.99 -14.75
C PHE A 904 19.29 -56.49 -15.98
N ARG A 905 19.89 -55.78 -16.91
CA ARG A 905 19.25 -55.55 -18.22
C ARG A 905 19.27 -56.83 -19.01
N PRO A 906 18.09 -57.39 -19.39
CA PRO A 906 18.06 -58.54 -20.26
C PRO A 906 18.80 -58.15 -21.57
N SER A 907 19.80 -58.94 -21.93
CA SER A 907 20.49 -58.81 -23.19
C SER A 907 19.48 -58.96 -24.33
N SER A 908 19.09 -57.85 -24.93
CA SER A 908 18.43 -57.87 -26.22
C SER A 908 19.46 -58.24 -27.28
N THR A 909 19.86 -59.52 -27.28
CA THR A 909 20.52 -60.13 -28.40
C THR A 909 19.48 -60.57 -29.40
N ASN A 910 19.67 -60.17 -30.64
CA ASN A 910 19.14 -60.71 -31.89
C ASN A 910 17.74 -60.20 -32.32
N ARG A 911 17.73 -59.22 -33.11
CA ARG A 911 17.50 -59.37 -34.58
C ARG A 911 17.78 -58.01 -35.25
#